data_ad07a9ec3e8b930dc62b5e0e17938025
#
_entry.id   ad07a9ec3e8b930dc62b5e0e17938025
#
_cell.length_a   1.000
_cell.length_b   1.000
_cell.length_c   1.000
_cell.angle_alpha   90.00
_cell.angle_beta   90.00
_cell.angle_gamma   90.00
#
_symmetry.space_group_name_H-M   'P 1'
#
loop_
_entity.id
_entity.type
_entity.pdbx_description
1 polymer ?
#
loop_
_entity_poly.entity_id
_entity_poly.type
_entity_poly.pdbx_seq_one_letter_code
_entity_poly.pdbx_strand_id
1 'polypeptide(L)'
;MAHIPDNPLILIDGSSYLYRAFHAYPGTMSNGEIPTNAIYGVVNMIRSMMRQFASDRMAVIFDAKGKTFRDEMYDQYKAHRPPMPDELRCQVEPLHQVIRAMGLPLLAIEGVEADDVIGTLARQASQAGMPVLISTGDKDMAQLVDDNITLINTMTNVVLDREGVIEKFGIPPELIIDYLALMGDKVDNIPGVPGVGEKTATALLQGIGGLEALYANLDKIAALGFRGSKTMAQKLEENRDNAKLSYQLATIKCDVELEESPQTLLKQTPDRDALMSLYGKLAFKSWLTELLDGGTGVVTADEQTKASSVTVSTAASHAAAIPESPAAHIDRSQYQTILNEQDFQHWLEKLKQAELFAFDTETDNLDYMVANLVGMSFAVAEGEAAYLPVAHDYLDAPQQLDRDWVIAQLKPLLEDESKAKVGQNLKYDASVMARYGVELRGIRHDTMLQSYVYNSVGGKHDMDSLALRFLQHSCISFEQVAGKGKNQLTFNQIALEEAAQYAAEDADVTLRLHQRIHPLIEQDAKLEQVYREIEMPLVPVLSRIERTGVMIDDFQLNRLSVEFDRRLEELKLKIFEISGKEFNVNSTLQLREVMFEDLGMPVKKKTPKGVPSTDEEVLQELALDYHLPKVLLEYRGLFKLKTSYTDTLPSKKNPVTGRVHCSFNQAGAATGRMSSVEPNLQQIPVRNEEGRLIRQAFIAPHGWKIMAVDYSQIELRIMAHLSGDQALLDAFRDGKDIHAATAAEIIGVPIDQVSSEQRRRAKAVNFGLIYGMSAFGLAKQLGIPRGEAQEYMDKYFERYPGVMQYMEDTRSRAAQLGYVETIFGRRLHLPEITSRNAMRRKAAERAAINAPMQGTAADIIKKAMLLVDEWIEREGDGRVKLLMQVHDELVFEVKESSLSEIESKVQQLMESAAELAVPLVAEAGHGDNWDQAH
;
A
#
# COMPACT_ATOMS: atom_id res chain seq x y z
N MET A 1 -23.87 -14.59 32.37
CA MET A 1 -22.71 -14.80 31.51
C MET A 1 -22.44 -16.28 31.50
N ALA A 2 -22.38 -16.90 30.35
CA ALA A 2 -22.04 -18.31 30.20
C ALA A 2 -20.68 -18.58 30.86
N HIS A 3 -20.63 -19.63 31.70
CA HIS A 3 -19.43 -19.99 32.47
C HIS A 3 -18.54 -20.86 31.57
N ILE A 4 -17.35 -20.39 31.23
CA ILE A 4 -16.33 -21.21 30.54
C ILE A 4 -15.51 -21.90 31.64
N PRO A 5 -15.46 -23.25 31.67
CA PRO A 5 -14.73 -24.01 32.68
C PRO A 5 -13.21 -23.76 32.60
N ASP A 6 -12.50 -24.01 33.71
CA ASP A 6 -11.04 -23.90 33.76
C ASP A 6 -10.36 -25.00 32.95
N ASN A 7 -9.27 -24.66 32.26
CA ASN A 7 -8.43 -25.57 31.47
C ASN A 7 -9.18 -26.46 30.44
N PRO A 8 -10.07 -25.90 29.59
CA PRO A 8 -10.83 -26.71 28.62
C PRO A 8 -9.95 -27.19 27.48
N LEU A 9 -10.33 -28.30 26.81
CA LEU A 9 -9.81 -28.62 25.50
C LEU A 9 -10.31 -27.57 24.48
N ILE A 10 -9.42 -26.84 23.84
CA ILE A 10 -9.78 -25.82 22.87
C ILE A 10 -9.64 -26.41 21.46
N LEU A 11 -10.75 -26.49 20.73
CA LEU A 11 -10.79 -26.93 19.33
C LEU A 11 -11.11 -25.72 18.44
N ILE A 12 -10.19 -25.40 17.53
CA ILE A 12 -10.31 -24.25 16.63
C ILE A 12 -10.67 -24.74 15.22
N ASP A 13 -11.77 -24.27 14.69
CA ASP A 13 -12.15 -24.42 13.31
C ASP A 13 -11.27 -23.52 12.42
N GLY A 14 -10.15 -24.10 11.93
CA GLY A 14 -9.15 -23.43 11.13
C GLY A 14 -9.67 -23.01 9.76
N SER A 15 -10.56 -23.81 9.16
CA SER A 15 -11.18 -23.51 7.88
C SER A 15 -12.09 -22.28 7.95
N SER A 16 -12.93 -22.20 8.97
CA SER A 16 -13.76 -21.02 9.23
C SER A 16 -12.90 -19.77 9.48
N TYR A 17 -11.83 -19.90 10.28
CA TYR A 17 -10.90 -18.83 10.55
C TYR A 17 -10.20 -18.34 9.27
N LEU A 18 -9.76 -19.25 8.42
CA LEU A 18 -9.03 -18.95 7.18
C LEU A 18 -9.87 -18.11 6.21
N TYR A 19 -11.08 -18.57 5.89
CA TYR A 19 -11.99 -17.82 5.00
C TYR A 19 -12.41 -16.48 5.58
N ARG A 20 -12.67 -16.44 6.88
CA ARG A 20 -13.04 -15.22 7.58
C ARG A 20 -11.92 -14.21 7.58
N ALA A 21 -10.69 -14.61 7.89
CA ALA A 21 -9.51 -13.75 7.86
C ALA A 21 -9.26 -13.19 6.45
N PHE A 22 -9.38 -14.02 5.44
CA PHE A 22 -9.22 -13.62 4.04
C PHE A 22 -10.19 -12.50 3.63
N HIS A 23 -11.44 -12.55 4.08
CA HIS A 23 -12.44 -11.53 3.76
C HIS A 23 -12.39 -10.31 4.68
N ALA A 24 -11.91 -10.45 5.92
CA ALA A 24 -11.82 -9.35 6.87
C ALA A 24 -10.64 -8.40 6.59
N TYR A 25 -9.54 -8.93 6.04
CA TYR A 25 -8.34 -8.19 5.70
C TYR A 25 -8.14 -8.19 4.18
N PRO A 26 -8.81 -7.30 3.42
CA PRO A 26 -8.73 -7.32 1.97
C PRO A 26 -7.31 -7.04 1.50
N GLY A 27 -6.68 -8.00 0.84
CA GLY A 27 -5.60 -7.97 -0.14
C GLY A 27 -4.40 -7.00 -0.02
N THR A 28 -4.34 -6.20 1.03
CA THR A 28 -3.31 -5.17 1.20
C THR A 28 -2.09 -5.64 1.97
N MET A 29 -2.16 -6.80 2.63
CA MET A 29 -1.03 -7.39 3.34
C MET A 29 -0.35 -8.42 2.45
N SER A 30 0.92 -8.20 2.13
CA SER A 30 1.75 -9.11 1.34
C SER A 30 3.20 -9.00 1.81
N ASN A 31 3.95 -10.08 1.68
CA ASN A 31 5.40 -10.07 1.85
C ASN A 31 6.16 -9.70 0.56
N GLY A 32 5.44 -9.31 -0.51
CA GLY A 32 5.99 -9.07 -1.84
C GLY A 32 5.91 -10.27 -2.78
N GLU A 33 5.70 -11.50 -2.27
CA GLU A 33 5.57 -12.72 -3.06
C GLU A 33 4.16 -13.29 -3.01
N ILE A 34 3.58 -13.40 -1.82
CA ILE A 34 2.22 -13.90 -1.60
C ILE A 34 1.42 -12.94 -0.72
N PRO A 35 0.09 -12.90 -0.85
CA PRO A 35 -0.78 -12.27 0.14
C PRO A 35 -0.58 -12.94 1.50
N THR A 36 -0.54 -12.17 2.59
CA THR A 36 -0.33 -12.67 3.96
C THR A 36 -1.48 -12.32 4.89
N ASN A 37 -2.52 -11.69 4.36
CA ASN A 37 -3.69 -11.22 5.11
C ASN A 37 -4.45 -12.34 5.85
N ALA A 38 -4.67 -13.48 5.20
CA ALA A 38 -5.35 -14.60 5.84
C ALA A 38 -4.48 -15.24 6.93
N ILE A 39 -3.17 -15.41 6.66
CA ILE A 39 -2.21 -15.93 7.65
C ILE A 39 -2.20 -15.03 8.88
N TYR A 40 -2.02 -13.71 8.67
CA TYR A 40 -2.01 -12.74 9.76
C TYR A 40 -3.30 -12.79 10.60
N GLY A 41 -4.44 -12.80 9.93
CA GLY A 41 -5.74 -12.82 10.61
C GLY A 41 -5.96 -14.09 11.43
N VAL A 42 -5.65 -15.27 10.87
CA VAL A 42 -5.78 -16.56 11.58
C VAL A 42 -4.85 -16.63 12.78
N VAL A 43 -3.56 -16.33 12.58
CA VAL A 43 -2.57 -16.35 13.67
C VAL A 43 -2.96 -15.37 14.78
N ASN A 44 -3.44 -14.17 14.42
CA ASN A 44 -3.90 -13.19 15.40
C ASN A 44 -5.12 -13.68 16.20
N MET A 45 -6.08 -14.35 15.56
CA MET A 45 -7.22 -14.97 16.25
C MET A 45 -6.79 -16.11 17.19
N ILE A 46 -5.86 -16.98 16.73
CA ILE A 46 -5.30 -18.06 17.58
C ILE A 46 -4.55 -17.46 18.79
N ARG A 47 -3.71 -16.46 18.60
CA ARG A 47 -3.00 -15.76 19.68
C ARG A 47 -3.97 -15.11 20.66
N SER A 48 -5.07 -14.55 20.17
CA SER A 48 -6.13 -13.98 21.02
C SER A 48 -6.79 -15.06 21.88
N MET A 49 -7.10 -16.23 21.30
CA MET A 49 -7.63 -17.38 22.04
C MET A 49 -6.67 -17.85 23.14
N MET A 50 -5.38 -17.98 22.81
CA MET A 50 -4.35 -18.40 23.75
C MET A 50 -4.16 -17.42 24.92
N ARG A 51 -4.39 -16.12 24.69
CA ARG A 51 -4.36 -15.08 25.75
C ARG A 51 -5.59 -15.07 26.62
N GLN A 52 -6.75 -15.28 26.00
CA GLN A 52 -8.04 -15.17 26.68
C GLN A 52 -8.34 -16.41 27.51
N PHE A 53 -7.90 -17.59 27.10
CA PHE A 53 -8.22 -18.86 27.72
C PHE A 53 -6.95 -19.64 28.05
N ALA A 54 -6.69 -19.78 29.36
CA ALA A 54 -5.61 -20.63 29.83
C ALA A 54 -5.98 -22.09 29.61
N SER A 55 -5.26 -22.80 28.76
CA SER A 55 -5.42 -24.24 28.54
C SER A 55 -4.10 -24.88 28.11
N ASP A 56 -3.89 -26.12 28.57
CA ASP A 56 -2.77 -26.95 28.16
C ASP A 56 -3.05 -27.70 26.86
N ARG A 57 -4.32 -27.76 26.44
CA ARG A 57 -4.79 -28.56 25.29
C ARG A 57 -5.47 -27.67 24.28
N MET A 58 -4.91 -27.65 23.08
CA MET A 58 -5.46 -26.89 21.97
C MET A 58 -5.11 -27.58 20.65
N ALA A 59 -6.06 -27.63 19.72
CA ALA A 59 -5.81 -28.10 18.36
C ALA A 59 -6.48 -27.19 17.34
N VAL A 60 -5.90 -27.09 16.14
CA VAL A 60 -6.46 -26.37 15.00
C VAL A 60 -6.80 -27.40 13.92
N ILE A 61 -8.03 -27.41 13.47
CA ILE A 61 -8.57 -28.40 12.55
C ILE A 61 -8.91 -27.72 11.22
N PHE A 62 -8.46 -28.32 10.11
CA PHE A 62 -8.72 -27.84 8.76
C PHE A 62 -9.40 -28.93 7.92
N ASP A 63 -10.17 -28.49 6.92
CA ASP A 63 -10.65 -29.38 5.89
C ASP A 63 -9.47 -29.92 5.06
N ALA A 64 -9.44 -31.23 4.83
CA ALA A 64 -8.47 -31.87 3.94
C ALA A 64 -8.87 -31.65 2.47
N LYS A 65 -7.93 -31.92 1.55
CA LYS A 65 -8.20 -31.88 0.12
C LYS A 65 -8.93 -33.16 -0.29
N GLY A 66 -9.99 -33.05 -1.05
CA GLY A 66 -10.68 -34.21 -1.62
C GLY A 66 -12.19 -34.13 -1.45
N LYS A 67 -12.85 -35.22 -1.81
CA LYS A 67 -14.28 -35.38 -1.59
C LYS A 67 -14.53 -35.97 -0.20
N THR A 68 -15.62 -35.57 0.42
CA THR A 68 -16.09 -36.11 1.68
C THR A 68 -17.22 -37.10 1.46
N PHE A 69 -17.57 -37.86 2.49
CA PHE A 69 -18.72 -38.78 2.40
C PHE A 69 -20.04 -38.07 2.07
N ARG A 70 -20.17 -36.77 2.36
CA ARG A 70 -21.37 -36.00 2.00
C ARG A 70 -21.46 -35.75 0.49
N ASP A 71 -20.31 -35.58 -0.19
CA ASP A 71 -20.29 -35.50 -1.66
C ASP A 71 -20.70 -36.81 -2.33
N GLU A 72 -20.41 -37.94 -1.66
CA GLU A 72 -20.85 -39.25 -2.13
C GLU A 72 -22.35 -39.50 -1.88
N MET A 73 -22.88 -38.94 -0.79
CA MET A 73 -24.30 -39.03 -0.41
C MET A 73 -25.20 -38.15 -1.29
N TYR A 74 -24.71 -36.99 -1.68
CA TYR A 74 -25.48 -35.99 -2.43
C TYR A 74 -24.60 -35.17 -3.39
N ASP A 75 -24.62 -35.46 -4.66
CA ASP A 75 -23.78 -34.83 -5.69
C ASP A 75 -23.93 -33.32 -5.80
N GLN A 76 -25.03 -32.75 -5.30
CA GLN A 76 -25.26 -31.30 -5.28
C GLN A 76 -24.78 -30.62 -4.00
N TYR A 77 -24.24 -31.34 -3.03
CA TYR A 77 -23.72 -30.81 -1.78
C TYR A 77 -22.57 -29.84 -2.09
N LYS A 78 -22.65 -28.61 -1.63
CA LYS A 78 -21.68 -27.54 -1.88
C LYS A 78 -21.33 -27.29 -3.36
N ALA A 79 -22.06 -27.85 -4.32
CA ALA A 79 -21.72 -27.82 -5.77
C ALA A 79 -21.66 -26.41 -6.37
N HIS A 80 -22.34 -25.42 -5.77
CA HIS A 80 -22.32 -24.02 -6.24
C HIS A 80 -21.28 -23.15 -5.54
N ARG A 81 -20.54 -23.68 -4.55
CA ARG A 81 -19.45 -22.94 -3.92
C ARG A 81 -18.34 -22.69 -4.95
N PRO A 82 -17.86 -21.43 -5.12
CA PRO A 82 -16.73 -21.16 -5.98
C PRO A 82 -15.47 -21.87 -5.43
N PRO A 83 -14.56 -22.30 -6.29
CA PRO A 83 -13.29 -22.88 -5.84
C PRO A 83 -12.51 -21.85 -5.00
N MET A 84 -11.68 -22.37 -4.08
CA MET A 84 -10.83 -21.52 -3.25
C MET A 84 -9.98 -20.60 -4.13
N PRO A 85 -10.00 -19.27 -3.92
CA PRO A 85 -9.15 -18.32 -4.64
C PRO A 85 -7.68 -18.69 -4.54
N ASP A 86 -6.91 -18.48 -5.61
CA ASP A 86 -5.48 -18.80 -5.63
C ASP A 86 -4.71 -17.97 -4.61
N GLU A 87 -5.14 -16.70 -4.39
CA GLU A 87 -4.60 -15.81 -3.36
C GLU A 87 -4.80 -16.34 -1.92
N LEU A 88 -5.82 -17.16 -1.70
CA LEU A 88 -6.03 -17.83 -0.42
C LEU A 88 -5.28 -19.16 -0.39
N ARG A 89 -5.29 -19.90 -1.50
CA ARG A 89 -4.65 -21.21 -1.60
C ARG A 89 -3.14 -21.17 -1.31
N CYS A 90 -2.44 -20.12 -1.80
CA CYS A 90 -1.00 -19.99 -1.56
C CYS A 90 -0.66 -19.67 -0.09
N GLN A 91 -1.63 -19.25 0.72
CA GLN A 91 -1.45 -18.95 2.14
C GLN A 91 -1.66 -20.16 3.06
N VAL A 92 -2.26 -21.25 2.57
CA VAL A 92 -2.64 -22.42 3.40
C VAL A 92 -1.40 -23.11 3.99
N GLU A 93 -0.43 -23.49 3.16
CA GLU A 93 0.75 -24.20 3.61
C GLU A 93 1.65 -23.36 4.52
N PRO A 94 1.96 -22.08 4.20
CA PRO A 94 2.66 -21.21 5.14
C PRO A 94 1.93 -21.02 6.47
N LEU A 95 0.60 -20.93 6.46
CA LEU A 95 -0.19 -20.87 7.69
C LEU A 95 -0.04 -22.14 8.54
N HIS A 96 -0.12 -23.31 7.90
CA HIS A 96 0.07 -24.59 8.59
C HIS A 96 1.47 -24.69 9.23
N GLN A 97 2.50 -24.20 8.54
CA GLN A 97 3.87 -24.14 9.09
C GLN A 97 3.94 -23.23 10.31
N VAL A 98 3.32 -22.06 10.28
CA VAL A 98 3.27 -21.15 11.44
C VAL A 98 2.56 -21.81 12.63
N ILE A 99 1.40 -22.44 12.40
CA ILE A 99 0.62 -23.09 13.48
C ILE A 99 1.43 -24.22 14.14
N ARG A 100 2.11 -25.06 13.35
CA ARG A 100 2.99 -26.12 13.86
C ARG A 100 4.17 -25.54 14.63
N ALA A 101 4.80 -24.49 14.11
CA ALA A 101 5.91 -23.80 14.79
C ALA A 101 5.45 -23.10 16.09
N MET A 102 4.17 -22.71 16.21
CA MET A 102 3.59 -22.24 17.47
C MET A 102 3.39 -23.35 18.51
N GLY A 103 3.72 -24.60 18.18
CA GLY A 103 3.57 -25.76 19.04
C GLY A 103 2.14 -26.26 19.16
N LEU A 104 1.27 -25.96 18.19
CA LEU A 104 -0.13 -26.38 18.21
C LEU A 104 -0.33 -27.62 17.32
N PRO A 105 -0.98 -28.69 17.82
CA PRO A 105 -1.51 -29.78 17.01
C PRO A 105 -2.39 -29.23 15.87
N LEU A 106 -2.11 -29.71 14.64
CA LEU A 106 -2.89 -29.35 13.45
C LEU A 106 -3.36 -30.64 12.78
N LEU A 107 -4.68 -30.76 12.62
CA LEU A 107 -5.33 -31.92 12.02
C LEU A 107 -6.01 -31.56 10.71
N ALA A 108 -5.90 -32.45 9.72
CA ALA A 108 -6.63 -32.34 8.45
C ALA A 108 -6.82 -33.81 7.95
N ILE A 109 -8.02 -34.36 8.07
CA ILE A 109 -8.32 -35.78 7.86
C ILE A 109 -9.07 -35.94 6.52
N GLU A 110 -8.57 -36.77 5.65
CA GLU A 110 -9.19 -37.02 4.34
C GLU A 110 -10.54 -37.74 4.46
N GLY A 111 -11.49 -37.42 3.58
CA GLY A 111 -12.79 -38.06 3.47
C GLY A 111 -13.87 -37.53 4.43
N VAL A 112 -13.50 -36.65 5.35
CA VAL A 112 -14.41 -36.00 6.30
C VAL A 112 -14.15 -34.48 6.35
N GLU A 113 -15.11 -33.72 6.91
CA GLU A 113 -14.96 -32.27 7.09
C GLU A 113 -14.33 -31.96 8.45
N ALA A 114 -13.77 -30.76 8.60
CA ALA A 114 -13.23 -30.29 9.88
C ALA A 114 -14.23 -30.41 11.03
N ASP A 115 -15.50 -30.15 10.74
CA ASP A 115 -16.62 -30.24 11.69
C ASP A 115 -16.79 -31.66 12.26
N ASP A 116 -16.58 -32.70 11.45
CA ASP A 116 -16.68 -34.09 11.89
C ASP A 116 -15.52 -34.47 12.82
N VAL A 117 -14.33 -33.98 12.53
CA VAL A 117 -13.15 -34.18 13.39
C VAL A 117 -13.32 -33.45 14.72
N ILE A 118 -13.78 -32.18 14.69
CA ILE A 118 -14.09 -31.39 15.88
C ILE A 118 -15.19 -32.07 16.71
N GLY A 119 -16.27 -32.51 16.07
CA GLY A 119 -17.38 -33.20 16.72
C GLY A 119 -16.96 -34.49 17.39
N THR A 120 -16.11 -35.30 16.74
CA THR A 120 -15.57 -36.55 17.29
C THR A 120 -14.71 -36.28 18.52
N LEU A 121 -13.76 -35.36 18.45
CA LEU A 121 -12.87 -35.00 19.58
C LEU A 121 -13.67 -34.38 20.74
N ALA A 122 -14.62 -33.51 20.42
CA ALA A 122 -15.47 -32.87 21.44
C ALA A 122 -16.32 -33.89 22.21
N ARG A 123 -16.97 -34.84 21.51
CA ARG A 123 -17.76 -35.93 22.14
C ARG A 123 -16.90 -36.87 22.96
N GLN A 124 -15.71 -37.26 22.46
CA GLN A 124 -14.76 -38.07 23.22
C GLN A 124 -14.28 -37.38 24.49
N ALA A 125 -14.01 -36.07 24.43
CA ALA A 125 -13.61 -35.28 25.58
C ALA A 125 -14.76 -35.15 26.60
N SER A 126 -15.98 -34.78 26.14
CA SER A 126 -17.17 -34.67 27.00
C SER A 126 -17.50 -35.97 27.71
N GLN A 127 -17.43 -37.15 27.01
CA GLN A 127 -17.63 -38.48 27.61
C GLN A 127 -16.56 -38.81 28.65
N ALA A 128 -15.33 -38.26 28.51
CA ALA A 128 -14.28 -38.39 29.49
C ALA A 128 -14.39 -37.38 30.67
N GLY A 129 -15.44 -36.56 30.68
CA GLY A 129 -15.66 -35.49 31.68
C GLY A 129 -14.73 -34.30 31.54
N MET A 130 -14.10 -34.14 30.35
CA MET A 130 -13.22 -33.03 30.06
C MET A 130 -14.03 -31.86 29.43
N PRO A 131 -13.96 -30.65 29.97
CA PRO A 131 -14.62 -29.49 29.37
C PRO A 131 -14.00 -29.14 28.01
N VAL A 132 -14.84 -28.73 27.06
CA VAL A 132 -14.47 -28.41 25.69
C VAL A 132 -14.97 -27.02 25.31
N LEU A 133 -14.08 -26.23 24.68
CA LEU A 133 -14.39 -24.94 24.07
C LEU A 133 -14.13 -25.03 22.56
N ILE A 134 -15.21 -25.03 21.77
CA ILE A 134 -15.10 -25.01 20.30
C ILE A 134 -15.13 -23.57 19.81
N SER A 135 -14.08 -23.15 19.11
CA SER A 135 -14.02 -21.81 18.51
C SER A 135 -14.33 -21.87 17.03
N THR A 136 -15.54 -21.44 16.68
CA THR A 136 -16.07 -21.47 15.32
C THR A 136 -17.02 -20.30 15.05
N GLY A 137 -17.23 -20.00 13.78
CA GLY A 137 -18.31 -19.12 13.31
C GLY A 137 -19.52 -19.88 12.79
N ASP A 138 -19.42 -21.21 12.73
CA ASP A 138 -20.48 -22.05 12.15
C ASP A 138 -21.60 -22.28 13.16
N LYS A 139 -22.83 -22.00 12.71
CA LYS A 139 -24.04 -22.19 13.51
C LYS A 139 -24.39 -23.66 13.70
N ASP A 140 -23.96 -24.52 12.79
CA ASP A 140 -24.32 -25.94 12.75
C ASP A 140 -23.64 -26.72 13.87
N MET A 141 -22.50 -26.22 14.36
CA MET A 141 -21.80 -26.72 15.55
C MET A 141 -22.63 -26.63 16.83
N ALA A 142 -23.75 -25.86 16.87
CA ALA A 142 -24.62 -25.76 18.02
C ALA A 142 -25.27 -27.12 18.41
N GLN A 143 -25.31 -28.09 17.50
CA GLN A 143 -25.74 -29.47 17.75
C GLN A 143 -24.82 -30.23 18.70
N LEU A 144 -23.58 -29.78 18.87
CA LEU A 144 -22.58 -30.43 19.71
C LEU A 144 -22.63 -29.96 21.15
N VAL A 145 -23.29 -28.83 21.44
CA VAL A 145 -23.37 -28.25 22.81
C VAL A 145 -24.04 -29.20 23.78
N ASP A 146 -23.37 -29.44 24.90
CA ASP A 146 -23.90 -30.18 26.05
C ASP A 146 -23.38 -29.60 27.37
N ASP A 147 -23.45 -30.32 28.47
CA ASP A 147 -23.01 -29.82 29.79
C ASP A 147 -21.48 -29.56 29.86
N ASN A 148 -20.68 -30.15 28.97
CA ASN A 148 -19.23 -30.05 28.92
C ASN A 148 -18.74 -29.32 27.68
N ILE A 149 -19.56 -29.13 26.61
CA ILE A 149 -19.17 -28.54 25.36
C ILE A 149 -19.82 -27.17 25.22
N THR A 150 -18.99 -26.14 25.03
CA THR A 150 -19.41 -24.75 24.83
C THR A 150 -18.82 -24.23 23.51
N LEU A 151 -19.57 -23.39 22.81
CA LEU A 151 -19.07 -22.71 21.59
C LEU A 151 -18.70 -21.27 21.92
N ILE A 152 -17.70 -20.76 21.19
CA ILE A 152 -17.35 -19.33 21.18
C ILE A 152 -17.16 -18.82 19.76
N ASN A 153 -17.74 -17.65 19.49
CA ASN A 153 -17.44 -16.87 18.30
C ASN A 153 -16.53 -15.72 18.70
N THR A 154 -15.25 -15.81 18.37
CA THR A 154 -14.21 -14.85 18.75
C THR A 154 -14.36 -13.44 18.16
N MET A 155 -15.16 -13.27 17.11
CA MET A 155 -15.42 -11.95 16.53
C MET A 155 -16.47 -11.15 17.28
N THR A 156 -17.50 -11.83 17.78
CA THR A 156 -18.61 -11.21 18.48
C THR A 156 -18.51 -11.38 19.99
N ASN A 157 -17.55 -12.18 20.47
CA ASN A 157 -17.41 -12.63 21.86
C ASN A 157 -18.67 -13.29 22.42
N VAL A 158 -19.50 -13.85 21.52
CA VAL A 158 -20.73 -14.57 21.93
C VAL A 158 -20.34 -15.99 22.28
N VAL A 159 -20.67 -16.37 23.53
CA VAL A 159 -20.52 -17.73 24.06
C VAL A 159 -21.87 -18.41 24.03
N LEU A 160 -21.93 -19.62 23.51
CA LEU A 160 -23.13 -20.44 23.44
C LEU A 160 -22.92 -21.72 24.24
N ASP A 161 -23.41 -21.71 25.44
CA ASP A 161 -23.75 -22.88 26.27
C ASP A 161 -25.18 -23.34 25.94
N ARG A 162 -25.69 -24.32 26.66
CA ARG A 162 -27.05 -24.83 26.45
C ARG A 162 -28.13 -23.74 26.49
N GLU A 163 -28.02 -22.83 27.46
CA GLU A 163 -28.96 -21.70 27.58
C GLU A 163 -28.81 -20.72 26.43
N GLY A 164 -27.58 -20.41 26.04
CA GLY A 164 -27.29 -19.55 24.89
C GLY A 164 -27.80 -20.10 23.55
N VAL A 165 -27.77 -21.41 23.35
CA VAL A 165 -28.38 -22.07 22.18
C VAL A 165 -29.89 -21.89 22.20
N ILE A 166 -30.54 -22.12 23.37
CA ILE A 166 -32.01 -21.96 23.51
C ILE A 166 -32.40 -20.49 23.29
N GLU A 167 -31.65 -19.55 23.86
CA GLU A 167 -31.92 -18.12 23.64
C GLU A 167 -31.80 -17.72 22.16
N LYS A 168 -30.79 -18.24 21.47
CA LYS A 168 -30.51 -17.88 20.09
C LYS A 168 -31.44 -18.55 19.08
N PHE A 169 -31.71 -19.84 19.21
CA PHE A 169 -32.48 -20.64 18.24
C PHE A 169 -33.92 -20.93 18.67
N GLY A 170 -34.26 -20.66 19.91
CA GLY A 170 -35.57 -20.99 20.50
C GLY A 170 -35.79 -22.48 20.79
N ILE A 171 -34.77 -23.32 20.61
CA ILE A 171 -34.81 -24.78 20.79
C ILE A 171 -33.53 -25.26 21.48
N PRO A 172 -33.56 -26.42 22.18
CA PRO A 172 -32.38 -26.97 22.81
C PRO A 172 -31.42 -27.59 21.77
N PRO A 173 -30.13 -27.78 22.10
CA PRO A 173 -29.11 -28.33 21.21
C PRO A 173 -29.51 -29.64 20.53
N GLU A 174 -30.22 -30.52 21.22
CA GLU A 174 -30.66 -31.83 20.69
C GLU A 174 -31.62 -31.73 19.50
N LEU A 175 -32.25 -30.57 19.27
CA LEU A 175 -33.17 -30.33 18.17
C LEU A 175 -32.52 -29.50 17.03
N ILE A 176 -31.25 -29.15 17.12
CA ILE A 176 -30.58 -28.34 16.10
C ILE A 176 -30.48 -29.09 14.78
N ILE A 177 -30.20 -30.39 14.79
CA ILE A 177 -30.17 -31.22 13.55
C ILE A 177 -31.53 -31.22 12.89
N ASP A 178 -32.61 -31.42 13.67
CA ASP A 178 -33.97 -31.39 13.15
C ASP A 178 -34.34 -30.01 12.58
N TYR A 179 -33.89 -28.94 13.22
CA TYR A 179 -34.07 -27.57 12.77
C TYR A 179 -33.39 -27.33 11.41
N LEU A 180 -32.14 -27.76 11.25
CA LEU A 180 -31.39 -27.67 10.01
C LEU A 180 -32.01 -28.55 8.91
N ALA A 181 -32.48 -29.74 9.26
CA ALA A 181 -33.16 -30.67 8.34
C ALA A 181 -34.45 -30.09 7.78
N LEU A 182 -35.22 -29.37 8.59
CA LEU A 182 -36.45 -28.72 8.16
C LEU A 182 -36.19 -27.46 7.34
N MET A 183 -35.23 -26.62 7.76
CA MET A 183 -34.96 -25.34 7.14
C MET A 183 -34.12 -25.47 5.86
N GLY A 184 -33.21 -26.45 5.83
CA GLY A 184 -32.14 -26.56 4.83
C GLY A 184 -31.06 -25.53 5.02
N ASP A 185 -30.00 -25.62 4.22
CA ASP A 185 -28.94 -24.60 4.14
C ASP A 185 -28.60 -24.24 2.70
N LYS A 186 -28.79 -22.96 2.35
CA LYS A 186 -28.49 -22.46 1.00
C LYS A 186 -26.99 -22.37 0.71
N VAL A 187 -26.17 -22.23 1.75
CA VAL A 187 -24.71 -22.11 1.60
C VAL A 187 -24.11 -23.48 1.25
N ASP A 188 -24.63 -24.55 1.87
CA ASP A 188 -24.17 -25.91 1.66
C ASP A 188 -25.05 -26.70 0.67
N ASN A 189 -26.08 -26.02 0.15
CA ASN A 189 -27.03 -26.61 -0.77
C ASN A 189 -27.80 -27.82 -0.17
N ILE A 190 -28.10 -27.71 1.14
CA ILE A 190 -28.94 -28.69 1.83
C ILE A 190 -30.41 -28.35 1.54
N PRO A 191 -31.21 -29.28 0.96
CA PRO A 191 -32.51 -28.92 0.37
C PRO A 191 -33.57 -28.44 1.37
N GLY A 192 -33.64 -29.04 2.55
CA GLY A 192 -34.65 -28.73 3.54
C GLY A 192 -36.08 -29.09 3.07
N VAL A 193 -37.07 -28.55 3.74
CA VAL A 193 -38.49 -28.64 3.34
C VAL A 193 -38.93 -27.32 2.72
N PRO A 194 -39.35 -27.27 1.45
CA PRO A 194 -39.71 -26.05 0.75
C PRO A 194 -40.80 -25.25 1.46
N GLY A 195 -40.49 -23.98 1.80
CA GLY A 195 -41.42 -23.07 2.49
C GLY A 195 -41.38 -23.17 4.02
N VAL A 196 -40.48 -23.97 4.59
CA VAL A 196 -40.16 -23.94 6.02
C VAL A 196 -38.96 -23.01 6.21
N GLY A 197 -39.18 -21.95 6.96
CA GLY A 197 -38.12 -21.01 7.39
C GLY A 197 -37.97 -21.05 8.91
N GLU A 198 -37.04 -20.28 9.40
CA GLU A 198 -36.63 -20.21 10.80
C GLU A 198 -37.79 -20.23 11.79
N LYS A 199 -38.75 -19.29 11.70
CA LYS A 199 -39.92 -19.21 12.59
C LYS A 199 -40.83 -20.43 12.51
N THR A 200 -40.94 -21.04 11.33
CA THR A 200 -41.80 -22.21 11.11
C THR A 200 -41.15 -23.46 11.72
N ALA A 201 -39.85 -23.65 11.48
CA ALA A 201 -39.08 -24.76 12.04
C ALA A 201 -39.09 -24.69 13.56
N THR A 202 -38.81 -23.53 14.14
CA THR A 202 -38.89 -23.35 15.63
C THR A 202 -40.26 -23.66 16.20
N ALA A 203 -41.36 -23.17 15.55
CA ALA A 203 -42.71 -23.44 15.99
C ALA A 203 -43.09 -24.94 15.91
N LEU A 204 -42.65 -25.65 14.87
CA LEU A 204 -42.86 -27.09 14.75
C LEU A 204 -42.15 -27.88 15.84
N LEU A 205 -40.87 -27.58 16.05
CA LEU A 205 -40.01 -28.25 17.03
C LEU A 205 -40.42 -27.97 18.51
N GLN A 206 -40.80 -26.75 18.81
CA GLN A 206 -41.33 -26.40 20.13
C GLN A 206 -42.69 -27.03 20.43
N GLY A 207 -43.52 -27.12 19.38
CA GLY A 207 -44.91 -27.61 19.56
C GLY A 207 -45.06 -29.10 19.56
N ILE A 208 -44.19 -29.84 18.83
CA ILE A 208 -44.34 -31.31 18.66
C ILE A 208 -43.06 -32.06 19.03
N GLY A 209 -41.87 -31.51 18.81
CA GLY A 209 -40.57 -32.11 19.02
C GLY A 209 -39.81 -32.37 17.73
N GLY A 210 -38.83 -33.26 17.74
CA GLY A 210 -37.93 -33.55 16.61
C GLY A 210 -38.64 -34.18 15.40
N LEU A 211 -37.91 -34.41 14.32
CA LEU A 211 -38.38 -34.81 13.01
C LEU A 211 -39.21 -36.11 13.09
N GLU A 212 -38.80 -37.10 13.86
CA GLU A 212 -39.53 -38.36 14.07
C GLU A 212 -40.90 -38.09 14.74
N ALA A 213 -40.91 -37.26 15.76
CA ALA A 213 -42.14 -36.91 16.48
C ALA A 213 -43.08 -36.11 15.57
N LEU A 214 -42.53 -35.25 14.68
CA LEU A 214 -43.32 -34.48 13.69
C LEU A 214 -44.02 -35.40 12.72
N TYR A 215 -43.32 -36.37 12.14
CA TYR A 215 -43.90 -37.31 11.19
C TYR A 215 -44.87 -38.33 11.81
N ALA A 216 -44.71 -38.57 13.15
CA ALA A 216 -45.67 -39.39 13.88
C ALA A 216 -46.97 -38.62 14.30
N ASN A 217 -46.94 -37.26 14.24
CA ASN A 217 -48.04 -36.40 14.74
C ASN A 217 -48.42 -35.31 13.72
N LEU A 218 -48.42 -35.59 12.42
CA LEU A 218 -48.76 -34.61 11.39
C LEU A 218 -50.18 -33.99 11.55
N ASP A 219 -51.12 -34.71 12.10
CA ASP A 219 -52.46 -34.26 12.43
C ASP A 219 -52.49 -33.10 13.45
N LYS A 220 -51.50 -33.00 14.36
CA LYS A 220 -51.41 -31.96 15.35
C LYS A 220 -50.84 -30.62 14.87
N ILE A 221 -50.20 -30.61 13.71
CA ILE A 221 -49.54 -29.44 13.16
C ILE A 221 -50.52 -28.27 12.91
N ALA A 222 -51.71 -28.59 12.41
CA ALA A 222 -52.73 -27.57 12.13
C ALA A 222 -53.13 -26.75 13.36
N ALA A 223 -53.01 -27.33 14.56
CA ALA A 223 -53.34 -26.71 15.86
C ALA A 223 -52.28 -25.75 16.38
N LEU A 224 -51.05 -25.71 15.84
CA LEU A 224 -49.96 -24.86 16.30
C LEU A 224 -50.14 -23.37 15.97
N GLY A 225 -51.10 -23.01 15.13
CA GLY A 225 -51.56 -21.65 14.94
C GLY A 225 -50.64 -20.70 14.20
N PHE A 226 -49.47 -21.12 13.67
CA PHE A 226 -48.60 -20.30 12.83
C PHE A 226 -49.14 -20.18 11.41
N ARG A 227 -48.67 -19.14 10.69
CA ARG A 227 -49.09 -18.86 9.30
C ARG A 227 -48.73 -20.02 8.38
N GLY A 228 -49.70 -20.70 7.82
CA GLY A 228 -49.51 -21.86 6.93
C GLY A 228 -49.62 -23.24 7.62
N SER A 229 -49.88 -23.31 8.95
CA SER A 229 -49.98 -24.56 9.72
C SER A 229 -50.96 -25.58 9.12
N LYS A 230 -52.07 -25.13 8.49
CA LYS A 230 -53.10 -25.99 7.91
C LYS A 230 -52.60 -26.81 6.70
N THR A 231 -51.62 -26.33 5.95
CA THR A 231 -51.05 -27.00 4.77
C THR A 231 -49.68 -27.60 5.02
N MET A 232 -49.12 -27.38 6.23
CA MET A 232 -47.74 -27.79 6.53
C MET A 232 -47.60 -29.31 6.66
N ALA A 233 -48.60 -30.00 7.19
CA ALA A 233 -48.59 -31.47 7.27
C ALA A 233 -48.43 -32.13 5.91
N GLN A 234 -49.18 -31.62 4.92
CA GLN A 234 -49.07 -32.13 3.53
C GLN A 234 -47.67 -31.84 2.95
N LYS A 235 -47.16 -30.63 3.13
CA LYS A 235 -45.81 -30.26 2.63
C LYS A 235 -44.69 -31.11 3.27
N LEU A 236 -44.79 -31.41 4.53
CA LEU A 236 -43.81 -32.26 5.22
C LEU A 236 -43.88 -33.68 4.62
N GLU A 237 -45.09 -34.23 4.41
CA GLU A 237 -45.25 -35.55 3.83
C GLU A 237 -44.73 -35.62 2.38
N GLU A 238 -45.00 -34.61 1.55
CA GLU A 238 -44.50 -34.53 0.17
C GLU A 238 -42.99 -34.39 0.08
N ASN A 239 -42.35 -33.89 1.10
CA ASN A 239 -40.89 -33.63 1.15
C ASN A 239 -40.16 -34.46 2.23
N ARG A 240 -40.74 -35.59 2.63
CA ARG A 240 -40.21 -36.50 3.65
C ARG A 240 -38.78 -36.97 3.33
N ASP A 241 -38.52 -37.31 2.06
CA ASP A 241 -37.18 -37.77 1.63
C ASP A 241 -36.14 -36.62 1.66
N ASN A 242 -36.57 -35.42 1.27
CA ASN A 242 -35.71 -34.23 1.37
C ASN A 242 -35.37 -33.91 2.82
N ALA A 243 -36.30 -33.95 3.73
CA ALA A 243 -36.07 -33.75 5.14
C ALA A 243 -35.09 -34.77 5.74
N LYS A 244 -35.29 -36.09 5.33
CA LYS A 244 -34.39 -37.16 5.77
C LYS A 244 -32.97 -36.99 5.22
N LEU A 245 -32.84 -36.66 3.92
CA LEU A 245 -31.53 -36.36 3.32
C LEU A 245 -30.88 -35.17 4.01
N SER A 246 -31.62 -34.10 4.25
CA SER A 246 -31.11 -32.88 4.92
C SER A 246 -30.66 -33.19 6.34
N TYR A 247 -31.39 -34.06 7.07
CA TYR A 247 -31.00 -34.54 8.40
C TYR A 247 -29.65 -35.25 8.37
N GLN A 248 -29.43 -36.15 7.39
CA GLN A 248 -28.17 -36.86 7.22
C GLN A 248 -27.00 -35.92 6.85
N LEU A 249 -27.22 -34.94 5.95
CA LEU A 249 -26.22 -34.00 5.53
C LEU A 249 -25.84 -33.00 6.61
N ALA A 250 -26.82 -32.56 7.43
CA ALA A 250 -26.59 -31.61 8.51
C ALA A 250 -26.01 -32.27 9.79
N THR A 251 -26.06 -33.60 9.88
CA THR A 251 -25.51 -34.29 11.06
C THR A 251 -23.98 -34.32 11.03
N ILE A 252 -23.36 -33.78 12.06
CA ILE A 252 -21.92 -33.87 12.28
C ILE A 252 -21.58 -35.29 12.72
N LYS A 253 -20.64 -35.95 12.02
CA LYS A 253 -20.14 -37.27 12.34
C LYS A 253 -19.22 -37.22 13.55
N CYS A 254 -19.54 -37.95 14.60
CA CYS A 254 -18.80 -37.92 15.89
C CYS A 254 -18.06 -39.23 16.20
N ASP A 255 -17.83 -40.06 15.17
CA ASP A 255 -17.20 -41.39 15.26
C ASP A 255 -16.10 -41.57 14.18
N VAL A 256 -15.43 -40.52 13.82
CA VAL A 256 -14.29 -40.54 12.88
C VAL A 256 -13.12 -41.30 13.54
N GLU A 257 -12.49 -42.20 12.80
CA GLU A 257 -11.25 -42.85 13.27
C GLU A 257 -10.10 -41.86 13.24
N LEU A 258 -9.55 -41.54 14.41
CA LEU A 258 -8.46 -40.58 14.60
C LEU A 258 -7.28 -41.27 15.27
N GLU A 259 -6.07 -40.92 14.85
CA GLU A 259 -4.83 -41.34 15.53
C GLU A 259 -4.66 -40.59 16.85
N GLU A 260 -5.11 -39.31 16.91
CA GLU A 260 -5.06 -38.45 18.06
C GLU A 260 -6.32 -38.62 18.92
N SER A 261 -6.11 -38.39 20.23
CA SER A 261 -7.18 -38.37 21.22
C SER A 261 -7.19 -37.05 21.96
N PRO A 262 -8.29 -36.67 22.64
CA PRO A 262 -8.34 -35.44 23.45
C PRO A 262 -7.19 -35.29 24.45
N GLN A 263 -6.67 -36.43 24.95
CA GLN A 263 -5.56 -36.48 25.91
C GLN A 263 -4.20 -36.16 25.28
N THR A 264 -4.01 -36.46 23.98
CA THR A 264 -2.74 -36.25 23.26
C THR A 264 -2.60 -34.87 22.65
N LEU A 265 -3.69 -34.07 22.59
CA LEU A 265 -3.70 -32.72 21.99
C LEU A 265 -3.10 -31.66 22.92
N LEU A 266 -1.87 -31.89 23.38
CA LEU A 266 -1.14 -30.98 24.26
C LEU A 266 -0.38 -29.92 23.42
N LYS A 267 -0.42 -28.68 23.89
CA LYS A 267 0.46 -27.63 23.35
C LYS A 267 1.91 -27.99 23.63
N GLN A 268 2.73 -27.87 22.63
CA GLN A 268 4.17 -28.08 22.71
C GLN A 268 4.89 -26.73 22.87
N THR A 269 6.17 -26.79 23.26
CA THR A 269 7.01 -25.59 23.28
C THR A 269 7.13 -25.05 21.84
N PRO A 270 6.86 -23.76 21.61
CA PRO A 270 7.02 -23.15 20.30
C PRO A 270 8.43 -23.28 19.77
N ASP A 271 8.58 -23.60 18.50
CA ASP A 271 9.86 -23.59 17.78
C ASP A 271 10.18 -22.15 17.40
N ARG A 272 11.01 -21.51 18.25
CA ARG A 272 11.35 -20.10 18.13
C ARG A 272 12.11 -19.81 16.82
N ASP A 273 13.03 -20.67 16.41
CA ASP A 273 13.85 -20.45 15.21
C ASP A 273 12.98 -20.56 13.94
N ALA A 274 12.11 -21.57 13.90
CA ALA A 274 11.13 -21.70 12.82
C ALA A 274 10.16 -20.50 12.77
N LEU A 275 9.67 -20.02 13.93
CA LEU A 275 8.80 -18.83 13.97
C LEU A 275 9.52 -17.56 13.52
N MET A 276 10.78 -17.35 13.92
CA MET A 276 11.59 -16.20 13.45
C MET A 276 11.72 -16.22 11.93
N SER A 277 12.09 -17.37 11.36
CA SER A 277 12.20 -17.56 9.91
C SER A 277 10.87 -17.30 9.20
N LEU A 278 9.77 -17.88 9.70
CA LEU A 278 8.43 -17.73 9.09
C LEU A 278 7.90 -16.29 9.20
N TYR A 279 8.00 -15.65 10.37
CA TYR A 279 7.54 -14.26 10.54
C TYR A 279 8.37 -13.27 9.73
N GLY A 280 9.69 -13.54 9.56
CA GLY A 280 10.56 -12.79 8.65
C GLY A 280 10.11 -12.94 7.20
N LYS A 281 9.95 -14.17 6.69
CA LYS A 281 9.44 -14.45 5.34
C LYS A 281 8.06 -13.84 5.08
N LEU A 282 7.17 -13.86 6.08
CA LEU A 282 5.80 -13.33 5.97
C LEU A 282 5.69 -11.82 6.25
N ALA A 283 6.78 -11.14 6.56
CA ALA A 283 6.85 -9.72 6.89
C ALA A 283 6.00 -9.29 8.11
N PHE A 284 5.88 -10.17 9.12
CA PHE A 284 5.16 -9.88 10.37
C PHE A 284 6.08 -9.22 11.41
N LYS A 285 6.39 -7.94 11.17
CA LYS A 285 7.38 -7.17 11.94
C LYS A 285 7.15 -7.23 13.46
N SER A 286 5.94 -6.93 13.93
CA SER A 286 5.61 -6.87 15.36
C SER A 286 5.82 -8.20 16.08
N TRP A 287 5.49 -9.31 15.44
CA TRP A 287 5.64 -10.64 16.03
C TRP A 287 7.10 -11.12 15.97
N LEU A 288 7.83 -10.71 14.93
CA LEU A 288 9.28 -10.99 14.85
C LEU A 288 10.04 -10.21 15.93
N THR A 289 9.71 -8.92 16.14
CA THR A 289 10.30 -8.10 17.22
C THR A 289 9.99 -8.70 18.58
N GLU A 290 8.75 -9.11 18.86
CA GLU A 290 8.36 -9.79 20.11
C GLU A 290 9.19 -11.05 20.39
N LEU A 291 9.51 -11.84 19.35
CA LEU A 291 10.40 -13.00 19.45
C LEU A 291 11.83 -12.60 19.76
N LEU A 292 12.36 -11.58 19.10
CA LEU A 292 13.73 -11.08 19.27
C LEU A 292 13.94 -10.51 20.68
N ASP A 293 12.97 -9.81 21.24
CA ASP A 293 12.98 -9.25 22.60
C ASP A 293 12.86 -10.29 23.73
N GLY A 294 12.96 -11.57 23.40
CA GLY A 294 12.89 -12.67 24.38
C GLY A 294 11.48 -13.16 24.70
N GLY A 295 10.45 -12.62 24.04
CA GLY A 295 9.08 -13.14 24.10
C GLY A 295 8.98 -14.53 23.49
N THR A 296 7.95 -15.28 23.89
CA THR A 296 7.70 -16.63 23.36
C THR A 296 7.13 -16.62 21.94
N GLY A 297 6.87 -15.42 21.36
CA GLY A 297 6.18 -15.26 20.07
C GLY A 297 4.71 -15.66 20.10
N VAL A 298 4.22 -16.11 21.26
CA VAL A 298 2.90 -16.70 21.40
C VAL A 298 2.04 -15.99 22.44
N VAL A 299 2.60 -15.47 23.56
CA VAL A 299 1.81 -14.76 24.60
C VAL A 299 2.65 -13.78 25.42
N THR A 300 2.27 -12.50 25.51
CA THR A 300 2.47 -11.67 26.71
C THR A 300 1.19 -10.89 26.99
N ALA A 301 0.76 -10.91 28.25
CA ALA A 301 -0.34 -10.11 28.74
C ALA A 301 0.17 -8.66 28.94
N ASP A 302 -0.41 -7.76 28.20
CA ASP A 302 -0.52 -6.30 28.31
C ASP A 302 -0.12 -5.62 26.99
N GLU A 303 -1.14 -5.31 26.23
CA GLU A 303 -1.22 -4.06 25.46
C GLU A 303 -2.59 -3.98 24.78
N GLN A 304 -3.53 -3.32 25.43
CA GLN A 304 -4.63 -2.66 24.75
C GLN A 304 -4.10 -1.35 24.21
N THR A 305 -4.10 -1.14 22.91
CA THR A 305 -4.76 0.02 22.25
C THR A 305 -4.28 0.26 20.81
N LYS A 306 -5.30 0.42 19.98
CA LYS A 306 -5.35 1.20 18.73
C LYS A 306 -4.53 0.75 17.50
N ALA A 307 -5.21 -0.02 16.68
CA ALA A 307 -4.91 -0.08 15.24
C ALA A 307 -5.19 1.28 14.57
N SER A 308 -4.16 1.98 14.13
CA SER A 308 -4.27 3.10 13.21
C SER A 308 -4.16 2.59 11.79
N SER A 309 -5.13 2.99 10.98
CA SER A 309 -5.26 2.69 9.56
C SER A 309 -4.11 3.27 8.77
N VAL A 310 -3.30 2.43 8.14
CA VAL A 310 -2.38 2.84 7.07
C VAL A 310 -2.89 2.23 5.77
N THR A 311 -3.25 3.10 4.85
CA THR A 311 -3.62 2.74 3.49
C THR A 311 -2.35 2.43 2.70
N VAL A 312 -2.16 1.19 2.29
CA VAL A 312 -1.07 0.78 1.38
C VAL A 312 -1.67 0.15 0.13
N SER A 313 -1.27 0.69 -1.00
CA SER A 313 -1.61 0.24 -2.35
C SER A 313 -0.93 -1.09 -2.68
N THR A 314 -1.67 -1.98 -3.30
CA THR A 314 -1.25 -3.34 -3.66
C THR A 314 -0.47 -3.40 -4.97
N ALA A 315 0.59 -4.19 -5.03
CA ALA A 315 0.94 -5.02 -6.19
C ALA A 315 1.93 -6.13 -5.78
N ALA A 316 1.61 -7.36 -6.07
CA ALA A 316 2.48 -8.52 -5.88
C ALA A 316 3.35 -8.75 -7.12
N SER A 317 4.62 -9.05 -6.97
CA SER A 317 5.55 -9.26 -8.07
C SER A 317 6.15 -10.68 -8.08
N HIS A 318 6.38 -11.21 -9.28
CA HIS A 318 7.28 -12.34 -9.46
C HIS A 318 8.72 -11.82 -9.30
N ALA A 319 9.30 -12.02 -8.12
CA ALA A 319 10.72 -11.80 -7.91
C ALA A 319 11.46 -13.12 -8.03
N ALA A 320 12.61 -13.10 -8.68
CA ALA A 320 13.55 -14.22 -8.68
C ALA A 320 13.90 -14.56 -7.22
N ALA A 321 13.97 -15.85 -6.90
CA ALA A 321 14.26 -16.31 -5.56
C ALA A 321 15.58 -15.70 -5.05
N ILE A 322 15.50 -14.98 -3.92
CA ILE A 322 16.68 -14.47 -3.21
C ILE A 322 17.46 -15.69 -2.72
N PRO A 323 18.79 -15.79 -2.93
CA PRO A 323 19.59 -16.90 -2.44
C PRO A 323 19.45 -17.02 -0.92
N GLU A 324 19.09 -18.20 -0.43
CA GLU A 324 19.00 -18.47 1.01
C GLU A 324 20.41 -18.36 1.62
N SER A 325 20.64 -17.32 2.43
CA SER A 325 21.77 -17.28 3.37
C SER A 325 21.19 -17.38 4.77
N PRO A 326 21.86 -18.10 5.69
CA PRO A 326 21.39 -18.19 7.07
C PRO A 326 21.23 -16.80 7.68
N ALA A 327 20.18 -16.62 8.48
CA ALA A 327 19.95 -15.38 9.23
C ALA A 327 21.19 -15.08 10.06
N ALA A 328 21.95 -14.06 9.68
CA ALA A 328 23.10 -13.62 10.46
C ALA A 328 22.56 -12.77 11.62
N HIS A 329 22.66 -13.27 12.82
CA HIS A 329 22.42 -12.46 14.03
C HIS A 329 23.45 -11.32 14.00
N ILE A 330 22.97 -10.07 13.92
CA ILE A 330 23.84 -8.90 13.98
C ILE A 330 24.30 -8.74 15.42
N ASP A 331 25.60 -8.94 15.64
CA ASP A 331 26.24 -8.76 16.96
C ASP A 331 26.61 -7.31 17.17
N ARG A 332 25.81 -6.63 17.99
CA ARG A 332 26.01 -5.22 18.35
C ARG A 332 27.10 -5.00 19.41
N SER A 333 27.64 -6.06 20.01
CA SER A 333 28.62 -5.96 21.10
C SER A 333 29.95 -5.34 20.67
N GLN A 334 30.22 -5.32 19.35
CA GLN A 334 31.44 -4.77 18.78
C GLN A 334 31.30 -3.29 18.35
N TYR A 335 30.14 -2.70 18.47
CA TYR A 335 29.91 -1.29 18.11
C TYR A 335 30.64 -0.36 19.08
N GLN A 336 31.25 0.67 18.54
CA GLN A 336 32.07 1.61 19.31
C GLN A 336 31.41 2.99 19.41
N THR A 337 31.54 3.61 20.58
CA THR A 337 31.16 5.03 20.77
C THR A 337 32.45 5.85 20.86
N ILE A 338 32.63 6.81 19.96
CA ILE A 338 33.85 7.61 19.84
C ILE A 338 33.70 8.87 20.70
N LEU A 339 34.36 8.87 21.89
CA LEU A 339 34.26 9.98 22.84
C LEU A 339 35.57 10.74 23.04
N ASN A 340 36.69 10.26 22.51
CA ASN A 340 37.99 10.87 22.66
C ASN A 340 38.78 10.93 21.35
N GLU A 341 39.81 11.76 21.32
CA GLU A 341 40.60 12.00 20.11
C GLU A 341 41.36 10.75 19.65
N GLN A 342 41.80 9.87 20.56
CA GLN A 342 42.54 8.66 20.20
C GLN A 342 41.64 7.71 19.40
N ASP A 343 40.42 7.43 19.86
CA ASP A 343 39.46 6.58 19.18
C ASP A 343 39.02 7.24 17.86
N PHE A 344 38.84 8.56 17.85
CA PHE A 344 38.54 9.31 16.64
C PHE A 344 39.65 9.17 15.58
N GLN A 345 40.91 9.34 15.94
CA GLN A 345 42.03 9.18 15.00
C GLN A 345 42.10 7.73 14.46
N HIS A 346 41.86 6.75 15.34
CA HIS A 346 41.82 5.35 14.93
C HIS A 346 40.72 5.09 13.86
N TRP A 347 39.52 5.62 14.09
CA TRP A 347 38.44 5.49 13.11
C TRP A 347 38.69 6.29 11.84
N LEU A 348 39.25 7.50 11.95
CA LEU A 348 39.61 8.31 10.78
C LEU A 348 40.60 7.57 9.86
N GLU A 349 41.60 6.87 10.43
CA GLU A 349 42.55 6.07 9.64
C GLU A 349 41.86 4.83 9.01
N LYS A 350 40.93 4.15 9.70
CA LYS A 350 40.14 3.08 9.11
C LYS A 350 39.32 3.57 7.92
N LEU A 351 38.62 4.69 8.07
CA LEU A 351 37.82 5.31 7.00
C LEU A 351 38.68 5.70 5.79
N LYS A 352 39.89 6.25 6.03
CA LYS A 352 40.82 6.56 4.94
C LYS A 352 41.31 5.31 4.19
N GLN A 353 41.45 4.18 4.87
CA GLN A 353 41.89 2.92 4.27
C GLN A 353 40.76 2.16 3.58
N ALA A 354 39.53 2.34 3.98
CA ALA A 354 38.38 1.70 3.39
C ALA A 354 38.17 2.11 1.92
N GLU A 355 37.88 1.14 1.05
CA GLU A 355 37.45 1.41 -0.33
C GLU A 355 36.05 1.98 -0.38
N LEU A 356 35.17 1.47 0.49
CA LEU A 356 33.78 1.87 0.69
C LEU A 356 33.50 1.89 2.19
N PHE A 357 32.78 2.87 2.67
CA PHE A 357 32.22 2.89 4.02
C PHE A 357 30.77 3.39 4.06
N ALA A 358 30.00 2.87 5.00
CA ALA A 358 28.67 3.40 5.29
C ALA A 358 28.79 4.72 6.09
N PHE A 359 27.90 5.66 5.78
CA PHE A 359 27.82 6.97 6.42
C PHE A 359 26.37 7.34 6.67
N ASP A 360 26.07 7.81 7.85
CA ASP A 360 24.76 8.30 8.25
C ASP A 360 24.91 9.44 9.28
N THR A 361 23.89 10.33 9.36
CA THR A 361 23.87 11.48 10.28
C THR A 361 22.65 11.42 11.19
N GLU A 362 22.89 11.63 12.48
CA GLU A 362 21.84 11.76 13.48
C GLU A 362 21.58 13.22 13.80
N THR A 363 20.30 13.61 13.82
CA THR A 363 19.89 15.01 13.93
C THR A 363 18.74 15.20 14.93
N ASP A 364 18.56 16.43 15.41
CA ASP A 364 17.47 16.82 16.32
C ASP A 364 16.14 17.11 15.60
N ASN A 365 16.13 17.14 14.26
CA ASN A 365 14.95 17.50 13.46
C ASN A 365 14.95 16.78 12.10
N LEU A 366 13.78 16.46 11.56
CA LEU A 366 13.64 15.87 10.23
C LEU A 366 13.75 16.89 9.09
N ASP A 367 13.53 18.18 9.37
CA ASP A 367 13.71 19.24 8.37
C ASP A 367 15.21 19.56 8.22
N TYR A 368 15.81 19.07 7.14
CA TYR A 368 17.22 19.22 6.82
C TYR A 368 17.71 20.69 6.78
N MET A 369 16.80 21.66 6.60
CA MET A 369 17.15 23.08 6.57
C MET A 369 17.33 23.70 7.96
N VAL A 370 16.83 23.04 9.01
CA VAL A 370 16.95 23.50 10.40
C VAL A 370 17.60 22.46 11.32
N ALA A 371 17.67 21.20 10.90
CA ALA A 371 18.20 20.09 11.66
C ALA A 371 19.65 20.34 12.13
N ASN A 372 19.92 20.22 13.43
CA ASN A 372 21.28 20.29 13.95
C ASN A 372 21.88 18.88 14.02
N LEU A 373 23.16 18.80 13.66
CA LEU A 373 23.91 17.55 13.71
C LEU A 373 24.17 17.16 15.18
N VAL A 374 23.67 16.00 15.58
CA VAL A 374 23.85 15.41 16.93
C VAL A 374 24.99 14.42 16.94
N GLY A 375 25.16 13.67 15.85
CA GLY A 375 26.23 12.72 15.69
C GLY A 375 26.34 12.17 14.28
N MET A 376 27.34 11.32 14.05
CA MET A 376 27.57 10.63 12.78
C MET A 376 27.89 9.16 13.06
N SER A 377 27.42 8.27 12.20
CA SER A 377 27.75 6.87 12.29
C SER A 377 28.45 6.36 11.03
N PHE A 378 29.31 5.35 11.23
CA PHE A 378 30.17 4.77 10.19
C PHE A 378 30.21 3.25 10.32
N ALA A 379 30.30 2.55 9.19
CA ALA A 379 30.66 1.13 9.15
C ALA A 379 31.63 0.87 8.00
N VAL A 380 32.69 0.07 8.25
CA VAL A 380 33.71 -0.28 7.25
C VAL A 380 33.69 -1.76 6.87
N ALA A 381 33.11 -2.60 7.72
CA ALA A 381 32.89 -4.01 7.50
C ALA A 381 31.67 -4.47 8.31
N GLU A 382 31.11 -5.66 7.99
CA GLU A 382 30.00 -6.24 8.76
C GLU A 382 30.37 -6.39 10.25
N GLY A 383 29.57 -5.79 11.13
CA GLY A 383 29.80 -5.77 12.59
C GLY A 383 30.86 -4.77 13.05
N GLU A 384 31.55 -4.07 12.16
CA GLU A 384 32.54 -3.05 12.48
C GLU A 384 31.98 -1.66 12.23
N ALA A 385 31.23 -1.16 13.21
CA ALA A 385 30.55 0.14 13.16
C ALA A 385 30.82 0.99 14.39
N ALA A 386 30.67 2.32 14.23
CA ALA A 386 30.86 3.25 15.32
C ALA A 386 29.89 4.45 15.20
N TYR A 387 29.54 4.99 16.36
CA TYR A 387 28.84 6.24 16.51
C TYR A 387 29.78 7.33 17.09
N LEU A 388 29.77 8.48 16.49
CA LEU A 388 30.53 9.68 16.88
C LEU A 388 29.58 10.77 17.34
N PRO A 389 29.24 10.85 18.64
CA PRO A 389 28.38 11.90 19.18
C PRO A 389 29.13 13.24 19.23
N VAL A 390 28.42 14.33 18.93
CA VAL A 390 28.99 15.70 18.95
C VAL A 390 28.06 16.74 19.59
N ALA A 391 26.78 16.41 19.87
CA ALA A 391 25.83 17.40 20.39
C ALA A 391 24.67 16.79 21.21
N HIS A 392 24.89 15.71 21.95
CA HIS A 392 23.93 15.28 22.97
C HIS A 392 23.94 16.26 24.14
N ASP A 393 22.76 16.68 24.62
CA ASP A 393 22.58 17.74 25.60
C ASP A 393 21.63 17.39 26.77
N TYR A 394 21.34 16.10 26.96
CA TYR A 394 20.55 15.67 28.12
C TYR A 394 21.33 15.80 29.42
N LEU A 395 20.60 15.80 30.56
CA LEU A 395 21.24 15.91 31.89
C LEU A 395 22.21 14.74 32.11
N ASP A 396 23.45 15.07 32.53
CA ASP A 396 24.55 14.11 32.74
C ASP A 396 25.09 13.46 31.44
N ALA A 397 24.86 14.07 30.27
CA ALA A 397 25.49 13.62 29.03
C ALA A 397 27.02 13.61 29.18
N PRO A 398 27.73 12.54 28.79
CA PRO A 398 29.20 12.49 28.86
C PRO A 398 29.83 13.57 27.97
N GLN A 399 31.06 13.96 28.31
CA GLN A 399 31.81 14.90 27.47
C GLN A 399 32.03 14.30 26.08
N GLN A 400 31.72 15.05 25.06
CA GLN A 400 31.84 14.69 23.66
C GLN A 400 32.95 15.52 23.01
N LEU A 401 33.40 15.09 21.81
CA LEU A 401 34.33 15.86 21.01
C LEU A 401 33.66 17.14 20.47
N ASP A 402 34.46 18.20 20.30
CA ASP A 402 33.95 19.43 19.71
C ASP A 402 33.52 19.24 18.27
N ARG A 403 32.26 19.58 17.97
CA ARG A 403 31.62 19.33 16.66
C ARG A 403 32.40 19.99 15.52
N ASP A 404 32.80 21.26 15.68
CA ASP A 404 33.40 22.00 14.59
C ASP A 404 34.82 21.48 14.32
N TRP A 405 35.55 21.06 15.37
CA TRP A 405 36.82 20.35 15.22
C TRP A 405 36.67 19.03 14.51
N VAL A 406 35.71 18.22 14.91
CA VAL A 406 35.40 16.89 14.26
C VAL A 406 35.09 17.08 12.78
N ILE A 407 34.20 18.03 12.45
CA ILE A 407 33.83 18.33 11.07
C ILE A 407 35.06 18.76 10.26
N ALA A 408 35.92 19.63 10.82
CA ALA A 408 37.13 20.07 10.15
C ALA A 408 38.11 18.93 9.84
N GLN A 409 38.19 17.90 10.72
CA GLN A 409 39.03 16.71 10.49
C GLN A 409 38.43 15.76 9.45
N LEU A 410 37.08 15.56 9.43
CA LEU A 410 36.39 14.68 8.51
C LEU A 410 36.17 15.29 7.12
N LYS A 411 36.10 16.62 7.02
CA LYS A 411 35.81 17.33 5.78
C LYS A 411 36.64 16.87 4.58
N PRO A 412 37.99 16.74 4.66
CA PRO A 412 38.80 16.30 3.52
C PRO A 412 38.40 14.89 3.02
N LEU A 413 37.97 13.97 3.91
CA LEU A 413 37.53 12.63 3.58
C LEU A 413 36.12 12.61 3.02
N LEU A 414 35.23 13.43 3.60
CA LEU A 414 33.82 13.49 3.16
C LEU A 414 33.69 14.16 1.79
N GLU A 415 34.57 15.12 1.48
CA GLU A 415 34.62 15.80 0.17
C GLU A 415 35.49 15.09 -0.86
N ASP A 416 36.15 14.00 -0.50
CA ASP A 416 36.97 13.22 -1.44
C ASP A 416 36.06 12.37 -2.36
N GLU A 417 36.05 12.71 -3.64
CA GLU A 417 35.30 12.00 -4.69
C GLU A 417 35.78 10.56 -4.88
N SER A 418 37.04 10.27 -4.61
CA SER A 418 37.63 8.94 -4.74
C SER A 418 37.23 7.97 -3.64
N LYS A 419 36.73 8.49 -2.51
CA LYS A 419 36.27 7.70 -1.36
C LYS A 419 34.80 7.38 -1.48
N ALA A 420 34.50 6.13 -1.83
CA ALA A 420 33.13 5.66 -2.01
C ALA A 420 32.37 5.63 -0.68
N LYS A 421 31.15 6.15 -0.71
CA LYS A 421 30.23 6.16 0.41
C LYS A 421 28.91 5.47 0.04
N VAL A 422 28.35 4.73 0.99
CA VAL A 422 27.02 4.16 0.94
C VAL A 422 26.18 4.66 2.12
N GLY A 423 24.92 4.91 1.91
CA GLY A 423 23.97 5.27 2.96
C GLY A 423 22.54 4.86 2.61
N GLN A 424 21.63 5.27 3.48
CA GLN A 424 20.18 5.09 3.28
C GLN A 424 19.54 6.47 3.13
N ASN A 425 19.14 6.88 1.92
CA ASN A 425 18.64 8.23 1.62
C ASN A 425 19.69 9.34 1.89
N LEU A 426 20.93 9.12 1.42
CA LEU A 426 22.07 10.02 1.59
C LEU A 426 21.84 11.46 1.13
N LYS A 427 20.79 11.72 0.41
CA LYS A 427 20.37 13.09 0.05
C LYS A 427 20.09 13.95 1.29
N TYR A 428 19.48 13.36 2.33
CA TYR A 428 19.24 14.02 3.60
C TYR A 428 20.57 14.39 4.27
N ASP A 429 21.48 13.44 4.42
CA ASP A 429 22.79 13.61 5.05
C ASP A 429 23.64 14.66 4.33
N ALA A 430 23.64 14.60 2.99
CA ALA A 430 24.32 15.59 2.16
C ALA A 430 23.78 17.02 2.41
N SER A 431 22.45 17.15 2.59
CA SER A 431 21.81 18.44 2.86
C SER A 431 22.14 18.95 4.28
N VAL A 432 22.16 18.06 5.27
CA VAL A 432 22.57 18.40 6.64
C VAL A 432 24.04 18.82 6.68
N MET A 433 24.96 18.04 6.09
CA MET A 433 26.39 18.32 6.08
C MET A 433 26.73 19.63 5.34
N ALA A 434 25.98 19.96 4.29
CA ALA A 434 26.15 21.22 3.57
C ALA A 434 25.92 22.47 4.44
N ARG A 435 25.05 22.39 5.48
CA ARG A 435 24.85 23.48 6.45
C ARG A 435 26.09 23.74 7.29
N TYR A 436 26.96 22.74 7.46
CA TYR A 436 28.25 22.83 8.15
C TYR A 436 29.43 23.11 7.20
N GLY A 437 29.13 23.46 5.94
CA GLY A 437 30.12 23.77 4.92
C GLY A 437 30.88 22.56 4.39
N VAL A 438 30.30 21.35 4.49
CA VAL A 438 30.82 20.10 3.93
C VAL A 438 29.97 19.69 2.74
N GLU A 439 30.57 19.64 1.56
CA GLU A 439 29.95 19.11 0.37
C GLU A 439 30.23 17.61 0.27
N LEU A 440 29.24 16.78 0.64
CA LEU A 440 29.41 15.33 0.62
C LEU A 440 29.61 14.84 -0.81
N ARG A 441 30.78 14.28 -1.11
CA ARG A 441 31.17 13.74 -2.43
C ARG A 441 31.47 12.26 -2.34
N GLY A 442 31.62 11.60 -3.49
CA GLY A 442 31.86 10.16 -3.53
C GLY A 442 30.66 9.34 -3.09
N ILE A 443 29.43 9.88 -3.18
CA ILE A 443 28.19 9.14 -2.95
C ILE A 443 28.02 8.13 -4.10
N ARG A 444 28.44 6.88 -3.89
CA ARG A 444 28.39 5.83 -4.90
C ARG A 444 27.18 4.95 -4.76
N HIS A 445 26.67 4.78 -3.54
CA HIS A 445 25.58 3.85 -3.26
C HIS A 445 24.58 4.42 -2.26
N ASP A 446 23.31 4.07 -2.50
CA ASP A 446 22.17 4.37 -1.62
C ASP A 446 21.24 3.15 -1.61
N THR A 447 21.02 2.57 -0.44
CA THR A 447 20.27 1.31 -0.29
C THR A 447 18.78 1.47 -0.59
N MET A 448 18.19 2.65 -0.32
CA MET A 448 16.84 3.00 -0.75
C MET A 448 16.71 2.95 -2.27
N LEU A 449 17.65 3.57 -2.99
CA LEU A 449 17.66 3.63 -4.46
C LEU A 449 18.00 2.27 -5.07
N GLN A 450 18.90 1.49 -4.46
CA GLN A 450 19.16 0.11 -4.88
C GLN A 450 17.90 -0.74 -4.84
N SER A 451 17.19 -0.74 -3.73
CA SER A 451 15.93 -1.46 -3.60
C SER A 451 14.86 -0.97 -4.58
N TYR A 452 14.78 0.34 -4.78
CA TYR A 452 13.83 0.94 -5.70
C TYR A 452 14.09 0.56 -7.16
N VAL A 453 15.34 0.63 -7.62
CA VAL A 453 15.72 0.23 -9.00
C VAL A 453 15.52 -1.27 -9.19
N TYR A 454 15.89 -2.09 -8.21
CA TYR A 454 15.70 -3.54 -8.26
C TYR A 454 14.22 -3.91 -8.39
N ASN A 455 13.35 -3.30 -7.57
CA ASN A 455 11.90 -3.56 -7.62
C ASN A 455 11.10 -2.41 -7.01
N SER A 456 10.64 -1.48 -7.83
CA SER A 456 9.88 -0.29 -7.41
C SER A 456 8.53 -0.58 -6.75
N VAL A 457 7.98 -1.79 -6.90
CA VAL A 457 6.72 -2.25 -6.29
C VAL A 457 6.92 -3.30 -5.20
N GLY A 458 8.17 -3.61 -4.85
CA GLY A 458 8.53 -4.64 -3.88
C GLY A 458 8.22 -4.32 -2.42
N GLY A 459 7.48 -3.26 -2.13
CA GLY A 459 7.15 -2.80 -0.79
C GLY A 459 7.81 -1.47 -0.45
N LYS A 460 7.93 -1.15 0.84
CA LYS A 460 8.62 0.06 1.28
C LYS A 460 10.13 -0.07 1.10
N HIS A 461 10.78 1.07 0.85
CA HIS A 461 12.22 1.16 0.66
C HIS A 461 12.93 1.80 1.88
N ASP A 462 12.27 1.90 3.03
CA ASP A 462 12.88 2.29 4.30
C ASP A 462 13.80 1.18 4.83
N MET A 463 14.80 1.55 5.62
CA MET A 463 15.83 0.64 6.11
C MET A 463 15.27 -0.55 6.89
N ASP A 464 14.31 -0.32 7.80
CA ASP A 464 13.64 -1.37 8.56
C ASP A 464 12.99 -2.43 7.65
N SER A 465 12.28 -1.96 6.62
CA SER A 465 11.61 -2.84 5.66
C SER A 465 12.62 -3.63 4.82
N LEU A 466 13.75 -3.00 4.46
CA LEU A 466 14.83 -3.62 3.72
C LEU A 466 15.60 -4.63 4.57
N ALA A 467 15.95 -4.28 5.82
CA ALA A 467 16.63 -5.18 6.75
C ALA A 467 15.80 -6.43 7.01
N LEU A 468 14.50 -6.27 7.23
CA LEU A 468 13.60 -7.40 7.40
C LEU A 468 13.56 -8.30 6.16
N ARG A 469 13.50 -7.72 4.96
CA ARG A 469 13.35 -8.45 3.69
C ARG A 469 14.64 -9.13 3.23
N PHE A 470 15.77 -8.44 3.32
CA PHE A 470 17.04 -8.94 2.76
C PHE A 470 17.98 -9.55 3.79
N LEU A 471 17.89 -9.14 5.06
CA LEU A 471 18.76 -9.61 6.14
C LEU A 471 18.01 -10.46 7.18
N GLN A 472 16.68 -10.54 7.11
CA GLN A 472 15.83 -11.18 8.14
C GLN A 472 16.10 -10.59 9.55
N HIS A 473 16.45 -9.31 9.60
CA HIS A 473 16.81 -8.58 10.80
C HIS A 473 15.80 -7.50 11.12
N SER A 474 15.47 -7.31 12.41
CA SER A 474 14.64 -6.20 12.91
C SER A 474 15.56 -5.17 13.55
N CYS A 475 15.66 -3.98 12.96
CA CYS A 475 16.44 -2.88 13.50
C CYS A 475 15.84 -2.34 14.80
N ILE A 476 16.66 -1.68 15.60
CA ILE A 476 16.19 -0.85 16.71
C ILE A 476 15.35 0.29 16.10
N SER A 477 14.08 0.39 16.47
CA SER A 477 13.25 1.48 15.93
C SER A 477 13.49 2.78 16.73
N PHE A 478 13.35 3.94 16.05
CA PHE A 478 13.44 5.24 16.72
C PHE A 478 12.46 5.37 17.90
N GLU A 479 11.26 4.76 17.79
CA GLU A 479 10.29 4.76 18.89
C GLU A 479 10.73 3.98 20.12
N GLN A 480 11.61 2.99 19.98
CA GLN A 480 12.16 2.23 21.12
C GLN A 480 13.14 3.09 21.94
N VAL A 481 13.96 3.92 21.27
CA VAL A 481 14.96 4.76 21.94
C VAL A 481 14.45 6.14 22.32
N ALA A 482 13.52 6.72 21.55
CA ALA A 482 12.99 8.08 21.75
C ALA A 482 11.61 8.11 22.44
N GLY A 483 10.91 6.98 22.55
CA GLY A 483 9.51 6.95 23.01
C GLY A 483 8.51 7.38 21.93
N LYS A 484 7.22 7.53 22.31
CA LYS A 484 6.10 7.78 21.39
C LYS A 484 5.28 9.01 21.77
N GLY A 485 4.69 9.65 20.76
CA GLY A 485 3.66 10.67 20.92
C GLY A 485 4.21 12.01 21.41
N LYS A 486 3.44 12.71 22.28
CA LYS A 486 3.78 14.06 22.72
C LYS A 486 5.04 14.16 23.59
N ASN A 487 5.47 13.06 24.17
CA ASN A 487 6.65 12.99 25.03
C ASN A 487 7.84 12.33 24.31
N GLN A 488 7.77 12.16 23.01
CA GLN A 488 8.87 11.63 22.21
C GLN A 488 10.06 12.58 22.28
N LEU A 489 11.22 12.03 22.61
CA LEU A 489 12.47 12.77 22.69
C LEU A 489 13.02 13.10 21.29
N THR A 490 13.73 14.19 21.17
CA THR A 490 14.61 14.44 20.02
C THR A 490 15.92 13.68 20.22
N PHE A 491 16.66 13.40 19.14
CA PHE A 491 17.81 12.50 19.20
C PHE A 491 18.91 12.97 20.19
N ASN A 492 19.14 14.28 20.30
CA ASN A 492 20.08 14.88 21.25
C ASN A 492 19.71 14.63 22.74
N GLN A 493 18.46 14.26 23.01
CA GLN A 493 17.95 13.98 24.36
C GLN A 493 17.97 12.48 24.71
N ILE A 494 18.29 11.61 23.78
CA ILE A 494 18.38 10.15 24.00
C ILE A 494 19.68 9.84 24.73
N ALA A 495 19.62 8.91 25.70
CA ALA A 495 20.80 8.44 26.42
C ALA A 495 21.84 7.87 25.45
N LEU A 496 23.11 8.24 25.64
CA LEU A 496 24.16 7.94 24.66
C LEU A 496 24.36 6.43 24.42
N GLU A 497 24.16 5.60 25.44
CA GLU A 497 24.27 4.13 25.28
C GLU A 497 23.22 3.59 24.29
N GLU A 498 21.98 4.08 24.36
CA GLU A 498 20.88 3.70 23.47
C GLU A 498 21.07 4.33 22.08
N ALA A 499 21.41 5.61 22.03
CA ALA A 499 21.67 6.34 20.79
C ALA A 499 22.83 5.74 19.98
N ALA A 500 23.93 5.33 20.67
CA ALA A 500 25.08 4.71 20.01
C ALA A 500 24.78 3.35 19.42
N GLN A 501 23.98 2.52 20.09
CA GLN A 501 23.54 1.24 19.56
C GLN A 501 22.64 1.40 18.35
N TYR A 502 21.70 2.35 18.40
CA TYR A 502 20.81 2.68 17.29
C TYR A 502 21.61 3.17 16.07
N ALA A 503 22.41 4.23 16.22
CA ALA A 503 23.11 4.87 15.10
C ALA A 503 24.20 3.95 14.48
N ALA A 504 24.96 3.20 15.30
CA ALA A 504 25.95 2.26 14.77
C ALA A 504 25.30 1.07 14.05
N GLU A 505 24.12 0.63 14.51
CA GLU A 505 23.33 -0.38 13.79
C GLU A 505 22.87 0.12 12.42
N ASP A 506 22.42 1.36 12.33
CA ASP A 506 21.96 1.95 11.07
C ASP A 506 23.07 1.96 10.01
N ALA A 507 24.30 2.29 10.40
CA ALA A 507 25.46 2.22 9.51
C ALA A 507 25.84 0.76 9.12
N ASP A 508 25.86 -0.19 10.08
CA ASP A 508 26.19 -1.61 9.80
C ASP A 508 25.12 -2.27 8.92
N VAL A 509 23.85 -2.05 9.24
CA VAL A 509 22.70 -2.56 8.45
C VAL A 509 22.74 -1.99 7.03
N THR A 510 23.01 -0.71 6.87
CA THR A 510 23.15 -0.08 5.57
C THR A 510 24.24 -0.71 4.72
N LEU A 511 25.43 -0.98 5.31
CA LEU A 511 26.52 -1.65 4.61
C LEU A 511 26.13 -3.06 4.19
N ARG A 512 25.51 -3.85 5.09
CA ARG A 512 25.03 -5.22 4.80
C ARG A 512 23.92 -5.22 3.73
N LEU A 513 23.00 -4.26 3.76
CA LEU A 513 21.97 -4.12 2.74
C LEU A 513 22.58 -3.86 1.36
N HIS A 514 23.57 -2.96 1.29
CA HIS A 514 24.31 -2.73 0.05
C HIS A 514 24.93 -4.02 -0.48
N GLN A 515 25.65 -4.78 0.36
CA GLN A 515 26.30 -6.03 -0.02
C GLN A 515 25.32 -7.11 -0.50
N ARG A 516 24.04 -7.02 -0.09
CA ARG A 516 22.98 -7.97 -0.50
C ARG A 516 22.22 -7.51 -1.73
N ILE A 517 21.92 -6.21 -1.86
CA ILE A 517 21.04 -5.70 -2.90
C ILE A 517 21.83 -5.34 -4.17
N HIS A 518 23.01 -4.72 -4.03
CA HIS A 518 23.78 -4.26 -5.19
C HIS A 518 24.15 -5.39 -6.17
N PRO A 519 24.58 -6.59 -5.74
CA PRO A 519 24.86 -7.69 -6.65
C PRO A 519 23.64 -8.14 -7.49
N LEU A 520 22.41 -7.94 -6.98
CA LEU A 520 21.18 -8.23 -7.73
C LEU A 520 20.96 -7.25 -8.89
N ILE A 521 21.43 -6.01 -8.73
CA ILE A 521 21.38 -4.99 -9.78
C ILE A 521 22.47 -5.24 -10.81
N GLU A 522 23.71 -5.53 -10.36
CA GLU A 522 24.88 -5.77 -11.23
C GLU A 522 24.68 -6.96 -12.18
N GLN A 523 23.86 -7.95 -11.82
CA GLN A 523 23.51 -9.08 -12.69
C GLN A 523 22.75 -8.65 -13.95
N ASP A 524 22.18 -7.44 -13.97
CA ASP A 524 21.44 -6.90 -15.10
C ASP A 524 22.00 -5.53 -15.52
N ALA A 525 22.70 -5.52 -16.66
CA ALA A 525 23.39 -4.33 -17.16
C ALA A 525 22.46 -3.11 -17.36
N LYS A 526 21.16 -3.33 -17.64
CA LYS A 526 20.20 -2.24 -17.80
C LYS A 526 19.81 -1.62 -16.45
N LEU A 527 19.58 -2.47 -15.45
CA LEU A 527 19.29 -1.99 -14.08
C LEU A 527 20.50 -1.25 -13.50
N GLU A 528 21.71 -1.80 -13.70
CA GLU A 528 22.95 -1.15 -13.28
C GLU A 528 23.13 0.22 -13.98
N GLN A 529 22.81 0.30 -15.27
CA GLN A 529 22.86 1.56 -16.01
C GLN A 529 21.87 2.60 -15.44
N VAL A 530 20.61 2.23 -15.19
CA VAL A 530 19.61 3.12 -14.58
C VAL A 530 20.06 3.59 -13.20
N TYR A 531 20.57 2.67 -12.39
CA TYR A 531 21.06 2.98 -11.06
C TYR A 531 22.24 3.96 -11.09
N ARG A 532 23.27 3.64 -11.86
CA ARG A 532 24.54 4.37 -11.86
C ARG A 532 24.51 5.66 -12.68
N GLU A 533 23.74 5.71 -13.78
CA GLU A 533 23.76 6.85 -14.71
C GLU A 533 22.57 7.81 -14.51
N ILE A 534 21.51 7.39 -13.81
CA ILE A 534 20.31 8.22 -13.59
C ILE A 534 20.07 8.47 -12.10
N GLU A 535 19.88 7.43 -11.30
CA GLU A 535 19.40 7.61 -9.92
C GLU A 535 20.50 8.13 -8.98
N MET A 536 21.68 7.55 -9.01
CA MET A 536 22.76 7.97 -8.10
C MET A 536 23.29 9.37 -8.40
N PRO A 537 23.56 9.77 -9.67
CA PRO A 537 24.00 11.13 -9.97
C PRO A 537 22.97 12.21 -9.63
N LEU A 538 21.69 11.84 -9.55
CA LEU A 538 20.59 12.77 -9.21
C LEU A 538 20.58 13.14 -7.72
N VAL A 539 21.16 12.35 -6.84
CA VAL A 539 21.18 12.60 -5.37
C VAL A 539 21.77 13.98 -5.04
N PRO A 540 22.98 14.36 -5.45
CA PRO A 540 23.53 15.69 -5.17
C PRO A 540 22.76 16.81 -5.88
N VAL A 541 22.21 16.58 -7.07
CA VAL A 541 21.39 17.55 -7.80
C VAL A 541 20.14 17.91 -7.00
N LEU A 542 19.41 16.88 -6.52
CA LEU A 542 18.22 17.11 -5.71
C LEU A 542 18.54 17.80 -4.38
N SER A 543 19.63 17.43 -3.72
CA SER A 543 20.07 18.13 -2.50
C SER A 543 20.31 19.65 -2.75
N ARG A 544 20.92 20.02 -3.91
CA ARG A 544 21.10 21.43 -4.28
C ARG A 544 19.79 22.15 -4.55
N ILE A 545 18.88 21.54 -5.31
CA ILE A 545 17.54 22.10 -5.62
C ILE A 545 16.75 22.33 -4.35
N GLU A 546 16.69 21.34 -3.49
CA GLU A 546 15.98 21.40 -2.20
C GLU A 546 16.53 22.51 -1.30
N ARG A 547 17.84 22.62 -1.18
CA ARG A 547 18.49 23.69 -0.41
C ARG A 547 18.36 25.08 -1.04
N THR A 548 18.23 25.16 -2.35
CA THR A 548 17.94 26.41 -3.06
C THR A 548 16.55 26.92 -2.70
N GLY A 549 15.54 26.07 -2.76
CA GLY A 549 14.16 26.40 -2.44
C GLY A 549 13.55 27.45 -3.36
N VAL A 550 12.28 27.74 -3.16
CA VAL A 550 11.50 28.69 -3.96
C VAL A 550 11.09 29.91 -3.15
N MET A 551 11.12 31.10 -3.77
CA MET A 551 10.68 32.35 -3.16
C MET A 551 9.18 32.53 -3.36
N ILE A 552 8.45 32.89 -2.30
CA ILE A 552 7.01 33.12 -2.34
C ILE A 552 6.62 34.52 -1.88
N ASP A 553 5.54 35.04 -2.45
CA ASP A 553 4.88 36.28 -2.03
C ASP A 553 3.83 35.97 -0.95
N ASP A 554 4.20 36.19 0.32
CA ASP A 554 3.34 35.95 1.47
C ASP A 554 2.09 36.84 1.45
N PHE A 555 2.21 38.06 0.94
CA PHE A 555 1.09 39.00 0.86
C PHE A 555 0.03 38.50 -0.11
N GLN A 556 0.45 38.03 -1.28
CA GLN A 556 -0.43 37.45 -2.28
C GLN A 556 -1.15 36.22 -1.72
N LEU A 557 -0.43 35.28 -1.08
CA LEU A 557 -1.00 34.06 -0.51
C LEU A 557 -2.00 34.36 0.62
N ASN A 558 -1.66 35.27 1.52
CA ASN A 558 -2.56 35.68 2.60
C ASN A 558 -3.84 36.35 2.07
N ARG A 559 -3.72 37.17 1.03
CA ARG A 559 -4.90 37.78 0.35
C ARG A 559 -5.79 36.71 -0.24
N LEU A 560 -5.22 35.74 -0.94
CA LEU A 560 -5.95 34.60 -1.51
C LEU A 560 -6.60 33.73 -0.43
N SER A 561 -5.92 33.50 0.70
CA SER A 561 -6.50 32.74 1.82
C SER A 561 -7.79 33.38 2.34
N VAL A 562 -7.81 34.72 2.51
CA VAL A 562 -9.01 35.46 2.93
C VAL A 562 -10.13 35.38 1.89
N GLU A 563 -9.78 35.52 0.61
CA GLU A 563 -10.76 35.39 -0.47
C GLU A 563 -11.36 33.97 -0.54
N PHE A 564 -10.52 32.94 -0.38
CA PHE A 564 -10.98 31.54 -0.37
C PHE A 564 -11.87 31.26 0.84
N ASP A 565 -11.58 31.81 2.02
CA ASP A 565 -12.48 31.70 3.18
C ASP A 565 -13.88 32.27 2.89
N ARG A 566 -13.96 33.44 2.28
CA ARG A 566 -15.23 34.05 1.92
C ARG A 566 -16.01 33.17 0.94
N ARG A 567 -15.35 32.67 -0.10
CA ARG A 567 -16.00 31.78 -1.10
C ARG A 567 -16.39 30.43 -0.47
N LEU A 568 -15.60 29.87 0.44
CA LEU A 568 -15.93 28.62 1.15
C LEU A 568 -17.18 28.80 2.03
N GLU A 569 -17.34 29.94 2.72
CA GLU A 569 -18.55 30.22 3.48
C GLU A 569 -19.79 30.41 2.56
N GLU A 570 -19.65 31.03 1.41
CA GLU A 570 -20.72 31.13 0.41
C GLU A 570 -21.14 29.75 -0.13
N LEU A 571 -20.16 28.88 -0.44
CA LEU A 571 -20.42 27.50 -0.88
C LEU A 571 -21.07 26.67 0.21
N LYS A 572 -20.63 26.82 1.45
CA LYS A 572 -21.19 26.15 2.63
C LYS A 572 -22.65 26.51 2.86
N LEU A 573 -22.99 27.80 2.74
CA LEU A 573 -24.39 28.24 2.80
C LEU A 573 -25.25 27.65 1.68
N LYS A 574 -24.75 27.59 0.44
CA LYS A 574 -25.41 26.87 -0.67
C LYS A 574 -25.61 25.39 -0.39
N ILE A 575 -24.60 24.72 0.20
CA ILE A 575 -24.70 23.32 0.60
C ILE A 575 -25.83 23.16 1.63
N PHE A 576 -25.92 24.02 2.63
CA PHE A 576 -26.97 23.98 3.65
C PHE A 576 -28.35 24.26 3.07
N GLU A 577 -28.47 25.22 2.15
CA GLU A 577 -29.71 25.47 1.44
C GLU A 577 -30.20 24.25 0.65
N ILE A 578 -29.32 23.60 -0.09
CA ILE A 578 -29.65 22.38 -0.88
C ILE A 578 -29.95 21.19 0.03
N SER A 579 -29.23 21.02 1.14
CA SER A 579 -29.42 19.90 2.07
C SER A 579 -30.61 20.10 3.03
N GLY A 580 -31.07 21.34 3.18
CA GLY A 580 -32.15 21.69 4.13
C GLY A 580 -31.71 21.67 5.61
N LYS A 581 -30.42 21.41 5.91
CA LYS A 581 -29.89 21.42 7.28
C LYS A 581 -28.42 21.87 7.31
N GLU A 582 -27.99 22.37 8.48
CA GLU A 582 -26.58 22.63 8.74
C GLU A 582 -25.88 21.37 9.22
N PHE A 583 -24.65 21.14 8.74
CA PHE A 583 -23.82 20.01 9.15
C PHE A 583 -22.33 20.32 8.89
N ASN A 584 -21.43 19.51 9.43
CA ASN A 584 -20.01 19.64 9.12
C ASN A 584 -19.70 19.05 7.73
N VAL A 585 -19.53 19.91 6.72
CA VAL A 585 -19.27 19.55 5.32
C VAL A 585 -18.00 18.69 5.17
N ASN A 586 -17.02 18.86 6.06
CA ASN A 586 -15.77 18.07 6.09
C ASN A 586 -15.94 16.72 6.80
N SER A 587 -17.06 16.45 7.47
CA SER A 587 -17.36 15.16 8.06
C SER A 587 -17.92 14.19 7.04
N THR A 588 -17.13 13.20 6.65
CA THR A 588 -17.57 12.15 5.71
C THR A 588 -18.76 11.34 6.22
N LEU A 589 -18.96 11.26 7.55
CA LEU A 589 -20.09 10.60 8.18
C LEU A 589 -21.38 11.40 7.95
N GLN A 590 -21.37 12.68 8.32
CA GLN A 590 -22.55 13.56 8.17
C GLN A 590 -22.89 13.80 6.69
N LEU A 591 -21.88 13.93 5.85
CA LEU A 591 -22.09 14.07 4.41
C LEU A 591 -22.78 12.85 3.78
N ARG A 592 -22.42 11.62 4.23
CA ARG A 592 -23.09 10.38 3.79
C ARG A 592 -24.56 10.35 4.19
N GLU A 593 -24.85 10.69 5.43
CA GLU A 593 -26.22 10.79 5.92
C GLU A 593 -27.04 11.76 5.03
N VAL A 594 -26.53 12.97 4.82
CA VAL A 594 -27.19 13.97 3.97
C VAL A 594 -27.41 13.48 2.54
N MET A 595 -26.40 12.92 1.90
CA MET A 595 -26.49 12.54 0.48
C MET A 595 -27.37 11.30 0.25
N PHE A 596 -27.18 10.26 1.06
CA PHE A 596 -27.77 8.96 0.77
C PHE A 596 -29.02 8.65 1.61
N GLU A 597 -29.17 9.22 2.82
CA GLU A 597 -30.33 9.01 3.68
C GLU A 597 -31.35 10.15 3.53
N ASP A 598 -30.94 11.42 3.67
CA ASP A 598 -31.88 12.54 3.62
C ASP A 598 -32.32 12.85 2.17
N LEU A 599 -31.36 12.94 1.24
CA LEU A 599 -31.64 13.29 -0.15
C LEU A 599 -31.83 12.08 -1.07
N GLY A 600 -31.68 10.86 -0.55
CA GLY A 600 -31.97 9.62 -1.26
C GLY A 600 -31.16 9.41 -2.55
N MET A 601 -29.95 9.96 -2.66
CA MET A 601 -29.09 9.78 -3.83
C MET A 601 -28.67 8.33 -4.01
N PRO A 602 -28.49 7.83 -5.25
CA PRO A 602 -28.10 6.45 -5.49
C PRO A 602 -26.66 6.19 -5.02
N VAL A 603 -26.45 5.06 -4.34
CA VAL A 603 -25.11 4.61 -3.92
C VAL A 603 -24.38 4.02 -5.12
N LYS A 604 -23.40 4.75 -5.66
CA LYS A 604 -22.59 4.33 -6.82
C LYS A 604 -21.45 3.41 -6.45
N LYS A 605 -20.82 3.63 -5.28
CA LYS A 605 -19.66 2.89 -4.81
C LYS A 605 -19.71 2.75 -3.29
N LYS A 606 -19.23 1.62 -2.78
CA LYS A 606 -19.05 1.40 -1.34
C LYS A 606 -17.57 1.35 -0.99
N THR A 607 -17.24 1.82 0.21
CA THR A 607 -15.89 1.67 0.78
C THR A 607 -15.62 0.20 1.12
N PRO A 608 -14.37 -0.20 1.39
CA PRO A 608 -14.04 -1.55 1.86
C PRO A 608 -14.80 -1.97 3.13
N LYS A 609 -15.25 -1.00 3.94
CA LYS A 609 -16.09 -1.23 5.13
C LYS A 609 -17.59 -1.40 4.81
N GLY A 610 -17.96 -1.45 3.53
CA GLY A 610 -19.36 -1.65 3.09
C GLY A 610 -20.26 -0.40 3.17
N VAL A 611 -19.75 0.76 3.60
CA VAL A 611 -20.54 2.00 3.67
C VAL A 611 -20.46 2.79 2.36
N PRO A 612 -21.49 3.61 2.00
CA PRO A 612 -21.45 4.43 0.79
C PRO A 612 -20.22 5.33 0.73
N SER A 613 -19.53 5.36 -0.42
CA SER A 613 -18.41 6.27 -0.65
C SER A 613 -18.88 7.67 -1.04
N THR A 614 -18.14 8.68 -0.57
CA THR A 614 -18.27 10.07 -0.99
C THR A 614 -16.97 10.59 -1.62
N ASP A 615 -16.17 9.68 -2.21
CA ASP A 615 -14.94 10.07 -2.89
C ASP A 615 -15.22 10.94 -4.12
N GLU A 616 -14.16 11.52 -4.66
CA GLU A 616 -14.27 12.47 -5.76
C GLU A 616 -14.91 11.85 -7.01
N GLU A 617 -14.60 10.59 -7.32
CA GLU A 617 -15.16 9.84 -8.44
C GLU A 617 -16.69 9.71 -8.32
N VAL A 618 -17.17 9.36 -7.12
CA VAL A 618 -18.60 9.25 -6.83
C VAL A 618 -19.29 10.61 -6.93
N LEU A 619 -18.66 11.66 -6.40
CA LEU A 619 -19.20 13.01 -6.50
C LEU A 619 -19.25 13.50 -7.95
N GLN A 620 -18.23 13.25 -8.75
CA GLN A 620 -18.22 13.58 -10.19
C GLN A 620 -19.33 12.86 -10.96
N GLU A 621 -19.57 11.57 -10.67
CA GLU A 621 -20.66 10.84 -11.30
C GLU A 621 -22.04 11.38 -10.88
N LEU A 622 -22.23 11.64 -9.58
CA LEU A 622 -23.49 12.19 -9.07
C LEU A 622 -23.73 13.65 -9.50
N ALA A 623 -22.67 14.41 -9.75
CA ALA A 623 -22.77 15.81 -10.20
C ALA A 623 -23.40 15.97 -11.59
N LEU A 624 -23.51 14.89 -12.37
CA LEU A 624 -24.21 14.89 -13.65
C LEU A 624 -25.73 15.08 -13.47
N ASP A 625 -26.29 14.53 -12.38
CA ASP A 625 -27.73 14.48 -12.15
C ASP A 625 -28.18 15.33 -10.93
N TYR A 626 -27.25 15.63 -10.00
CA TYR A 626 -27.57 16.28 -8.72
C TYR A 626 -26.75 17.55 -8.50
N HIS A 627 -27.38 18.58 -7.96
CA HIS A 627 -26.75 19.89 -7.72
C HIS A 627 -25.76 19.87 -6.52
N LEU A 628 -26.10 19.16 -5.43
CA LEU A 628 -25.25 19.12 -4.22
C LEU A 628 -23.83 18.56 -4.48
N PRO A 629 -23.64 17.42 -5.17
CA PRO A 629 -22.31 16.94 -5.50
C PRO A 629 -21.46 17.92 -6.30
N LYS A 630 -22.07 18.71 -7.19
CA LYS A 630 -21.37 19.74 -7.96
C LYS A 630 -20.81 20.83 -7.05
N VAL A 631 -21.61 21.34 -6.12
CA VAL A 631 -21.17 22.37 -5.16
C VAL A 631 -20.16 21.80 -4.17
N LEU A 632 -20.30 20.52 -3.77
CA LEU A 632 -19.33 19.83 -2.92
C LEU A 632 -17.96 19.64 -3.58
N LEU A 633 -17.91 19.37 -4.88
CA LEU A 633 -16.65 19.30 -5.64
C LEU A 633 -15.93 20.65 -5.67
N GLU A 634 -16.67 21.73 -5.91
CA GLU A 634 -16.12 23.09 -5.87
C GLU A 634 -15.61 23.44 -4.45
N TYR A 635 -16.41 23.17 -3.41
CA TYR A 635 -16.02 23.38 -2.02
C TYR A 635 -14.74 22.60 -1.66
N ARG A 636 -14.70 21.31 -1.95
CA ARG A 636 -13.53 20.47 -1.64
C ARG A 636 -12.28 20.88 -2.40
N GLY A 637 -12.42 21.26 -3.67
CA GLY A 637 -11.32 21.78 -4.49
C GLY A 637 -10.72 23.04 -3.88
N LEU A 638 -11.56 24.01 -3.56
CA LEU A 638 -11.12 25.26 -2.96
C LEU A 638 -10.56 25.07 -1.54
N PHE A 639 -11.20 24.23 -0.71
CA PHE A 639 -10.75 23.91 0.63
C PHE A 639 -9.36 23.26 0.62
N LYS A 640 -9.13 22.32 -0.32
CA LYS A 640 -7.81 21.68 -0.51
C LYS A 640 -6.75 22.71 -0.90
N LEU A 641 -7.05 23.61 -1.83
CA LEU A 641 -6.10 24.64 -2.26
C LEU A 641 -5.76 25.60 -1.11
N LYS A 642 -6.76 26.00 -0.33
CA LYS A 642 -6.55 26.85 0.83
C LYS A 642 -5.66 26.16 1.87
N THR A 643 -6.05 25.02 2.35
CA THR A 643 -5.36 24.33 3.45
C THR A 643 -3.97 23.80 3.06
N SER A 644 -3.77 23.38 1.80
CA SER A 644 -2.49 22.84 1.35
C SER A 644 -1.48 23.91 0.93
N TYR A 645 -1.97 25.08 0.46
CA TYR A 645 -1.09 26.09 -0.12
C TYR A 645 -1.20 27.46 0.52
N THR A 646 -2.37 28.14 0.45
CA THR A 646 -2.41 29.55 0.90
C THR A 646 -2.20 29.71 2.40
N ASP A 647 -2.64 28.75 3.23
CA ASP A 647 -2.39 28.74 4.68
C ASP A 647 -1.04 28.13 5.04
N THR A 648 -0.62 27.10 4.31
CA THR A 648 0.55 26.29 4.69
C THR A 648 1.86 26.89 4.19
N LEU A 649 1.96 27.38 2.93
CA LEU A 649 3.21 27.84 2.35
C LEU A 649 3.85 28.97 3.14
N PRO A 650 3.13 30.04 3.60
CA PRO A 650 3.72 31.09 4.42
C PRO A 650 4.34 30.55 5.72
N SER A 651 3.72 29.54 6.34
CA SER A 651 4.20 28.92 7.59
C SER A 651 5.41 28.00 7.38
N LYS A 652 5.64 27.50 6.18
CA LYS A 652 6.78 26.65 5.79
C LYS A 652 8.00 27.44 5.31
N LYS A 653 7.91 28.75 5.25
CA LYS A 653 9.01 29.60 4.84
C LYS A 653 10.14 29.57 5.87
N ASN A 654 11.31 29.17 5.43
CA ASN A 654 12.49 29.13 6.30
C ASN A 654 12.91 30.58 6.68
N PRO A 655 13.07 30.90 7.97
CA PRO A 655 13.35 32.27 8.43
C PRO A 655 14.74 32.78 8.03
N VAL A 656 15.70 31.88 7.74
CA VAL A 656 17.07 32.24 7.37
C VAL A 656 17.17 32.51 5.87
N THR A 657 16.62 31.61 5.03
CA THR A 657 16.69 31.74 3.57
C THR A 657 15.59 32.62 2.98
N GLY A 658 14.48 32.79 3.71
CA GLY A 658 13.28 33.47 3.21
C GLY A 658 12.55 32.67 2.12
N ARG A 659 12.83 31.37 1.97
CA ARG A 659 12.33 30.50 0.92
C ARG A 659 11.58 29.30 1.48
N VAL A 660 10.77 28.67 0.66
CA VAL A 660 10.13 27.38 0.95
C VAL A 660 10.99 26.29 0.34
N HIS A 661 11.32 25.28 1.14
CA HIS A 661 12.13 24.13 0.76
C HIS A 661 11.25 22.88 0.82
N CYS A 662 11.10 22.20 -0.33
CA CYS A 662 10.40 20.90 -0.39
C CYS A 662 11.43 19.77 -0.44
N SER A 663 10.99 18.54 -0.25
CA SER A 663 11.82 17.37 -0.47
C SER A 663 11.31 16.55 -1.67
N PHE A 664 12.21 16.11 -2.55
CA PHE A 664 11.91 15.24 -3.68
C PHE A 664 12.16 13.77 -3.31
N ASN A 665 11.13 12.95 -3.38
CA ASN A 665 11.26 11.52 -3.17
C ASN A 665 11.49 10.81 -4.51
N GLN A 666 12.70 10.27 -4.73
CA GLN A 666 13.06 9.51 -5.93
C GLN A 666 12.34 8.15 -5.98
N ALA A 667 12.10 7.53 -4.82
CA ALA A 667 11.43 6.25 -4.67
C ALA A 667 9.91 6.37 -4.46
N GLY A 668 9.32 7.53 -4.74
CA GLY A 668 7.92 7.84 -4.42
C GLY A 668 6.88 7.26 -5.39
N ALA A 669 7.25 6.94 -6.62
CA ALA A 669 6.35 6.41 -7.64
C ALA A 669 6.95 5.20 -8.35
N ALA A 670 6.14 4.15 -8.55
CA ALA A 670 6.60 2.92 -9.19
C ALA A 670 7.09 3.10 -10.65
N THR A 671 6.63 4.15 -11.33
CA THR A 671 6.96 4.46 -12.72
C THR A 671 8.29 5.20 -12.92
N GLY A 672 9.03 5.54 -11.88
CA GLY A 672 10.24 6.36 -12.02
C GLY A 672 10.02 7.86 -11.78
N ARG A 673 8.78 8.34 -11.75
CA ARG A 673 8.48 9.74 -11.45
C ARG A 673 8.88 10.08 -10.01
N MET A 674 9.41 11.27 -9.80
CA MET A 674 9.64 11.82 -8.46
C MET A 674 8.35 12.41 -7.90
N SER A 675 8.24 12.44 -6.58
CA SER A 675 7.17 13.16 -5.90
C SER A 675 7.75 14.22 -4.97
N SER A 676 7.16 15.42 -4.97
CA SER A 676 7.50 16.49 -4.02
C SER A 676 6.67 16.34 -2.75
N VAL A 677 7.30 16.47 -1.60
CA VAL A 677 6.66 16.41 -0.28
C VAL A 677 7.12 17.57 0.61
N GLU A 678 6.30 17.96 1.55
CA GLU A 678 6.53 18.93 2.61
C GLU A 678 7.10 20.30 2.17
N PRO A 679 6.43 21.03 1.27
CA PRO A 679 5.10 20.81 0.70
C PRO A 679 5.12 20.16 -0.68
N ASN A 680 3.98 19.59 -1.12
CA ASN A 680 3.87 19.06 -2.47
C ASN A 680 3.60 20.20 -3.48
N LEU A 681 4.63 20.68 -4.13
CA LEU A 681 4.55 21.76 -5.11
C LEU A 681 4.10 21.27 -6.50
N GLN A 682 4.22 19.96 -6.79
CA GLN A 682 3.87 19.40 -8.10
C GLN A 682 2.36 19.28 -8.34
N GLN A 683 1.53 19.40 -7.29
CA GLN A 683 0.06 19.28 -7.39
C GLN A 683 -0.67 20.62 -7.46
N ILE A 684 0.02 21.76 -7.59
CA ILE A 684 -0.59 23.06 -7.78
C ILE A 684 -1.21 23.13 -9.18
N PRO A 685 -2.55 23.28 -9.31
CA PRO A 685 -3.22 23.18 -10.60
C PRO A 685 -2.79 24.29 -11.56
N VAL A 686 -2.70 23.95 -12.85
CA VAL A 686 -2.41 24.90 -13.95
C VAL A 686 -3.70 25.40 -14.61
N ARG A 687 -4.73 24.53 -14.66
CA ARG A 687 -5.90 24.74 -15.53
C ARG A 687 -7.02 25.59 -14.92
N ASN A 688 -7.11 25.65 -13.58
CA ASN A 688 -8.13 26.44 -12.90
C ASN A 688 -7.57 27.80 -12.48
N GLU A 689 -8.45 28.78 -12.33
CA GLU A 689 -8.10 30.15 -11.99
C GLU A 689 -7.41 30.23 -10.62
N GLU A 690 -7.92 29.53 -9.63
CA GLU A 690 -7.38 29.49 -8.27
C GLU A 690 -5.94 28.96 -8.22
N GLY A 691 -5.66 27.89 -8.96
CA GLY A 691 -4.29 27.34 -9.06
C GLY A 691 -3.34 28.32 -9.74
N ARG A 692 -3.78 29.01 -10.79
CA ARG A 692 -3.00 30.06 -11.46
C ARG A 692 -2.71 31.23 -10.51
N LEU A 693 -3.69 31.67 -9.73
CA LEU A 693 -3.48 32.71 -8.71
C LEU A 693 -2.44 32.28 -7.65
N ILE A 694 -2.41 31.01 -7.25
CA ILE A 694 -1.40 30.48 -6.36
C ILE A 694 -0.02 30.46 -7.04
N ARG A 695 0.09 30.08 -8.33
CA ARG A 695 1.34 30.11 -9.10
C ARG A 695 1.90 31.51 -9.25
N GLN A 696 1.05 32.56 -9.30
CA GLN A 696 1.50 33.95 -9.30
C GLN A 696 2.23 34.36 -8.00
N ALA A 697 2.05 33.61 -6.92
CA ALA A 697 2.79 33.85 -5.68
C ALA A 697 4.21 33.27 -5.69
N PHE A 698 4.59 32.49 -6.67
CA PHE A 698 5.96 31.98 -6.83
C PHE A 698 6.75 32.95 -7.68
N ILE A 699 7.65 33.72 -7.05
CA ILE A 699 8.33 34.88 -7.59
C ILE A 699 9.85 34.71 -7.58
N ALA A 700 10.54 35.58 -8.30
CA ALA A 700 12.00 35.70 -8.27
C ALA A 700 12.43 36.99 -7.52
N PRO A 701 13.68 37.07 -7.02
CA PRO A 701 14.26 38.27 -6.47
C PRO A 701 14.31 39.42 -7.49
N HIS A 702 14.44 40.64 -7.00
CA HIS A 702 14.60 41.81 -7.89
C HIS A 702 15.79 41.63 -8.84
N GLY A 703 15.58 41.90 -10.14
CA GLY A 703 16.56 41.73 -11.21
C GLY A 703 16.69 40.28 -11.72
N TRP A 704 15.80 39.39 -11.27
CA TRP A 704 15.67 38.01 -11.71
C TRP A 704 14.27 37.76 -12.26
N LYS A 705 14.14 36.72 -13.09
CA LYS A 705 12.86 36.23 -13.61
C LYS A 705 12.70 34.76 -13.28
N ILE A 706 11.44 34.34 -13.16
CA ILE A 706 11.13 32.88 -13.23
C ILE A 706 11.15 32.49 -14.70
N MET A 707 11.83 31.40 -14.99
CA MET A 707 11.85 30.74 -16.29
C MET A 707 11.36 29.30 -16.12
N ALA A 708 10.47 28.87 -16.97
CA ALA A 708 9.96 27.50 -17.01
C ALA A 708 10.28 26.90 -18.38
N VAL A 709 10.77 25.67 -18.40
CA VAL A 709 11.07 24.95 -19.64
C VAL A 709 10.41 23.59 -19.59
N ASP A 710 9.44 23.35 -20.47
CA ASP A 710 8.59 22.15 -20.49
C ASP A 710 8.80 21.35 -21.78
N TYR A 711 8.75 20.02 -21.68
CA TYR A 711 8.79 19.16 -22.87
C TYR A 711 7.46 19.19 -23.61
N SER A 712 7.50 19.56 -24.88
CA SER A 712 6.32 19.56 -25.76
C SER A 712 5.92 18.15 -26.14
N GLN A 713 4.77 17.68 -25.63
CA GLN A 713 4.12 16.40 -25.98
C GLN A 713 5.04 15.18 -25.80
N ILE A 714 5.84 15.15 -24.72
CA ILE A 714 6.89 14.11 -24.53
C ILE A 714 6.33 12.68 -24.63
N GLU A 715 5.19 12.40 -23.99
CA GLU A 715 4.61 11.05 -23.96
C GLU A 715 4.15 10.58 -25.35
N LEU A 716 3.66 11.50 -26.19
CA LEU A 716 3.31 11.19 -27.59
C LEU A 716 4.55 10.94 -28.46
N ARG A 717 5.64 11.67 -28.23
CA ARG A 717 6.92 11.46 -28.91
C ARG A 717 7.54 10.12 -28.51
N ILE A 718 7.45 9.77 -27.23
CA ILE A 718 7.88 8.45 -26.73
C ILE A 718 7.02 7.34 -27.34
N MET A 719 5.69 7.53 -27.43
CA MET A 719 4.81 6.55 -28.08
C MET A 719 5.17 6.36 -29.56
N ALA A 720 5.46 7.44 -30.29
CA ALA A 720 5.93 7.36 -31.68
C ALA A 720 7.23 6.54 -31.82
N HIS A 721 8.18 6.76 -30.88
CA HIS A 721 9.43 5.99 -30.84
C HIS A 721 9.19 4.51 -30.50
N LEU A 722 8.41 4.21 -29.46
CA LEU A 722 8.16 2.84 -28.99
C LEU A 722 7.33 2.01 -29.99
N SER A 723 6.33 2.61 -30.61
CA SER A 723 5.46 1.95 -31.57
C SER A 723 6.08 1.82 -32.96
N GLY A 724 7.05 2.69 -33.30
CA GLY A 724 7.58 2.81 -34.67
C GLY A 724 6.51 3.17 -35.70
N ASP A 725 5.36 3.72 -35.32
CA ASP A 725 4.26 4.06 -36.19
C ASP A 725 4.69 5.18 -37.16
N GLN A 726 4.73 4.85 -38.47
CA GLN A 726 5.27 5.74 -39.48
C GLN A 726 4.49 7.05 -39.55
N ALA A 727 3.17 7.02 -39.38
CA ALA A 727 2.35 8.22 -39.48
C ALA A 727 2.61 9.18 -38.31
N LEU A 728 2.83 8.64 -37.10
CA LEU A 728 3.24 9.45 -35.95
C LEU A 728 4.66 10.00 -36.10
N LEU A 729 5.60 9.16 -36.56
CA LEU A 729 6.99 9.57 -36.81
C LEU A 729 7.08 10.72 -37.79
N ASP A 730 6.37 10.60 -38.93
CA ASP A 730 6.36 11.62 -39.97
C ASP A 730 5.69 12.91 -39.49
N ALA A 731 4.58 12.79 -38.73
CA ALA A 731 3.89 13.96 -38.20
C ALA A 731 4.79 14.78 -37.27
N PHE A 732 5.56 14.13 -36.39
CA PHE A 732 6.50 14.83 -35.51
C PHE A 732 7.72 15.40 -36.22
N ARG A 733 8.25 14.71 -37.20
CA ARG A 733 9.38 15.20 -38.06
C ARG A 733 8.98 16.42 -38.87
N ASP A 734 7.75 16.44 -39.39
CA ASP A 734 7.18 17.55 -40.14
C ASP A 734 6.70 18.71 -39.25
N GLY A 735 6.80 18.60 -37.93
CA GLY A 735 6.32 19.63 -37.00
C GLY A 735 4.79 19.84 -37.01
N LYS A 736 4.01 18.83 -37.40
CA LYS A 736 2.54 18.90 -37.46
C LYS A 736 1.92 18.80 -36.06
N ASP A 737 0.84 19.52 -35.84
CA ASP A 737 0.00 19.38 -34.64
C ASP A 737 -0.74 18.04 -34.68
N ILE A 738 -0.27 17.07 -33.90
CA ILE A 738 -0.85 15.73 -33.82
C ILE A 738 -2.33 15.75 -33.42
N HIS A 739 -2.74 16.67 -32.52
CA HIS A 739 -4.12 16.75 -32.11
C HIS A 739 -5.03 17.32 -33.20
N ALA A 740 -4.53 18.32 -33.94
CA ALA A 740 -5.24 18.85 -35.10
C ALA A 740 -5.29 17.81 -36.22
N ALA A 741 -4.18 17.10 -36.49
CA ALA A 741 -4.14 16.03 -37.51
C ALA A 741 -5.13 14.91 -37.17
N THR A 742 -5.15 14.43 -35.92
CA THR A 742 -6.11 13.42 -35.45
C THR A 742 -7.55 13.91 -35.59
N ALA A 743 -7.83 15.17 -35.21
CA ALA A 743 -9.17 15.75 -35.36
C ALA A 743 -9.61 15.81 -36.82
N ALA A 744 -8.73 16.27 -37.72
CA ALA A 744 -9.00 16.39 -39.14
C ALA A 744 -9.42 15.06 -39.77
N GLU A 745 -8.71 13.99 -39.41
CA GLU A 745 -8.96 12.64 -39.96
C GLU A 745 -10.18 11.97 -39.37
N ILE A 746 -10.36 12.05 -38.06
CA ILE A 746 -11.54 11.47 -37.40
C ILE A 746 -12.83 12.10 -37.92
N ILE A 747 -12.83 13.44 -38.14
CA ILE A 747 -14.01 14.20 -38.56
C ILE A 747 -14.13 14.24 -40.10
N GLY A 748 -13.03 14.03 -40.84
CA GLY A 748 -12.98 14.08 -42.28
C GLY A 748 -12.95 15.51 -42.85
N VAL A 749 -12.26 16.42 -42.17
CA VAL A 749 -12.08 17.81 -42.58
C VAL A 749 -10.58 18.15 -42.83
N PRO A 750 -10.23 19.12 -43.67
CA PRO A 750 -8.86 19.62 -43.78
C PRO A 750 -8.34 20.15 -42.44
N ILE A 751 -7.02 20.00 -42.16
CA ILE A 751 -6.40 20.35 -40.89
C ILE A 751 -6.58 21.84 -40.51
N ASP A 752 -6.58 22.72 -41.51
CA ASP A 752 -6.79 24.16 -41.37
C ASP A 752 -8.24 24.57 -41.02
N GLN A 753 -9.18 23.64 -41.14
CA GLN A 753 -10.59 23.82 -40.78
C GLN A 753 -10.94 23.21 -39.41
N VAL A 754 -9.99 22.60 -38.71
CA VAL A 754 -10.20 22.02 -37.37
C VAL A 754 -10.41 23.15 -36.35
N SER A 755 -11.56 23.15 -35.70
CA SER A 755 -11.85 24.10 -34.64
C SER A 755 -11.05 23.78 -33.35
N SER A 756 -10.86 24.80 -32.50
CA SER A 756 -10.23 24.61 -31.17
C SER A 756 -10.94 23.57 -30.32
N GLU A 757 -12.27 23.47 -30.40
CA GLU A 757 -13.07 22.45 -29.70
C GLU A 757 -12.79 21.04 -30.21
N GLN A 758 -12.74 20.86 -31.52
CA GLN A 758 -12.41 19.59 -32.17
C GLN A 758 -10.98 19.14 -31.82
N ARG A 759 -10.03 20.08 -31.88
CA ARG A 759 -8.64 19.83 -31.45
C ARG A 759 -8.57 19.42 -29.98
N ARG A 760 -9.33 20.08 -29.09
CA ARG A 760 -9.42 19.73 -27.67
C ARG A 760 -9.97 18.32 -27.44
N ARG A 761 -11.03 17.94 -28.19
CA ARG A 761 -11.58 16.58 -28.15
C ARG A 761 -10.58 15.54 -28.64
N ALA A 762 -9.89 15.80 -29.77
CA ALA A 762 -8.86 14.91 -30.28
C ALA A 762 -7.67 14.77 -29.30
N LYS A 763 -7.32 15.87 -28.57
CA LYS A 763 -6.33 15.77 -27.50
C LYS A 763 -6.76 14.77 -26.42
N ALA A 764 -8.02 14.82 -26.00
CA ALA A 764 -8.57 13.87 -25.01
C ALA A 764 -8.59 12.43 -25.56
N VAL A 765 -8.91 12.25 -26.84
CA VAL A 765 -8.88 10.93 -27.52
C VAL A 765 -7.44 10.40 -27.57
N ASN A 766 -6.48 11.18 -28.06
CA ASN A 766 -5.09 10.76 -28.19
C ASN A 766 -4.52 10.28 -26.85
N PHE A 767 -4.65 11.08 -25.79
CA PHE A 767 -4.16 10.69 -24.48
C PHE A 767 -4.95 9.51 -23.89
N GLY A 768 -6.28 9.52 -24.04
CA GLY A 768 -7.11 8.42 -23.55
C GLY A 768 -6.74 7.07 -24.17
N LEU A 769 -6.57 7.01 -25.48
CA LEU A 769 -6.28 5.77 -26.20
C LEU A 769 -4.85 5.29 -25.97
N ILE A 770 -3.88 6.19 -25.94
CA ILE A 770 -2.48 5.87 -25.63
C ILE A 770 -2.35 5.27 -24.22
N TYR A 771 -3.17 5.72 -23.26
CA TYR A 771 -3.24 5.16 -21.91
C TYR A 771 -4.12 3.90 -21.79
N GLY A 772 -4.55 3.32 -22.91
CA GLY A 772 -5.34 2.08 -22.92
C GLY A 772 -6.76 2.25 -22.39
N MET A 773 -7.36 3.43 -22.59
CA MET A 773 -8.74 3.69 -22.19
C MET A 773 -9.71 2.86 -23.03
N SER A 774 -10.74 2.31 -22.42
CA SER A 774 -11.80 1.57 -23.13
C SER A 774 -12.81 2.55 -23.77
N ALA A 775 -13.59 2.05 -24.74
CA ALA A 775 -14.68 2.82 -25.36
C ALA A 775 -15.69 3.36 -24.32
N PHE A 776 -15.89 2.65 -23.20
CA PHE A 776 -16.73 3.13 -22.11
C PHE A 776 -16.10 4.33 -21.39
N GLY A 777 -14.80 4.26 -21.10
CA GLY A 777 -14.07 5.37 -20.48
C GLY A 777 -14.03 6.61 -21.38
N LEU A 778 -13.76 6.41 -22.67
CA LEU A 778 -13.73 7.48 -23.67
C LEU A 778 -15.11 8.15 -23.84
N ALA A 779 -16.18 7.35 -23.91
CA ALA A 779 -17.57 7.82 -23.97
C ALA A 779 -17.91 8.74 -22.76
N LYS A 780 -17.54 8.30 -21.56
CA LYS A 780 -17.73 9.07 -20.31
C LYS A 780 -16.93 10.39 -20.33
N GLN A 781 -15.69 10.36 -20.78
CA GLN A 781 -14.81 11.53 -20.83
C GLN A 781 -15.26 12.60 -21.83
N LEU A 782 -15.75 12.15 -22.99
CA LEU A 782 -16.21 13.05 -24.06
C LEU A 782 -17.68 13.44 -23.96
N GLY A 783 -18.47 12.77 -23.10
CA GLY A 783 -19.90 12.94 -23.00
C GLY A 783 -20.67 12.47 -24.25
N ILE A 784 -20.20 11.43 -24.92
CA ILE A 784 -20.78 10.89 -26.16
C ILE A 784 -21.29 9.43 -25.97
N PRO A 785 -22.16 8.93 -26.87
CA PRO A 785 -22.58 7.53 -26.84
C PRO A 785 -21.39 6.57 -27.02
N ARG A 786 -21.47 5.38 -26.36
CA ARG A 786 -20.41 4.37 -26.43
C ARG A 786 -20.11 3.90 -27.87
N GLY A 787 -21.12 3.82 -28.74
CA GLY A 787 -20.93 3.46 -30.15
C GLY A 787 -20.04 4.47 -30.88
N GLU A 788 -20.32 5.75 -30.69
CA GLU A 788 -19.51 6.85 -31.25
C GLU A 788 -18.07 6.82 -30.71
N ALA A 789 -17.90 6.58 -29.42
CA ALA A 789 -16.56 6.41 -28.81
C ALA A 789 -15.81 5.22 -29.42
N GLN A 790 -16.50 4.13 -29.76
CA GLN A 790 -15.89 2.98 -30.43
C GLN A 790 -15.46 3.32 -31.86
N GLU A 791 -16.28 4.04 -32.63
CA GLU A 791 -15.92 4.52 -33.97
C GLU A 791 -14.70 5.45 -33.94
N TYR A 792 -14.56 6.32 -32.94
CA TYR A 792 -13.36 7.14 -32.74
C TYR A 792 -12.13 6.26 -32.49
N MET A 793 -12.24 5.24 -31.66
CA MET A 793 -11.15 4.31 -31.40
C MET A 793 -10.74 3.54 -32.66
N ASP A 794 -11.70 3.01 -33.41
CA ASP A 794 -11.45 2.23 -34.61
C ASP A 794 -10.71 3.07 -35.67
N LYS A 795 -11.16 4.32 -35.94
CA LYS A 795 -10.49 5.26 -36.84
C LYS A 795 -9.10 5.63 -36.35
N TYR A 796 -8.91 5.83 -35.04
CA TYR A 796 -7.59 6.14 -34.48
C TYR A 796 -6.60 5.00 -34.73
N PHE A 797 -6.97 3.75 -34.46
CA PHE A 797 -6.11 2.58 -34.64
C PHE A 797 -5.96 2.18 -36.13
N GLU A 798 -6.92 2.50 -36.97
CA GLU A 798 -6.75 2.42 -38.44
C GLU A 798 -5.67 3.38 -38.93
N ARG A 799 -5.61 4.58 -38.35
CA ARG A 799 -4.61 5.60 -38.66
C ARG A 799 -3.23 5.28 -38.10
N TYR A 800 -3.19 4.78 -36.87
CA TYR A 800 -1.96 4.47 -36.14
C TYR A 800 -1.87 2.97 -35.80
N PRO A 801 -1.75 2.09 -36.78
CA PRO A 801 -1.75 0.65 -36.55
C PRO A 801 -0.53 0.19 -35.75
N GLY A 802 0.60 0.88 -35.85
CA GLY A 802 1.81 0.60 -35.06
C GLY A 802 1.58 0.79 -33.56
N VAL A 803 0.73 1.75 -33.16
CA VAL A 803 0.37 1.97 -31.74
C VAL A 803 -0.44 0.78 -31.21
N MET A 804 -1.41 0.30 -31.99
CA MET A 804 -2.21 -0.89 -31.59
C MET A 804 -1.32 -2.12 -31.43
N GLN A 805 -0.45 -2.37 -32.41
CA GLN A 805 0.49 -3.50 -32.37
C GLN A 805 1.42 -3.43 -31.16
N TYR A 806 1.99 -2.25 -30.88
CA TYR A 806 2.82 -2.02 -29.71
C TYR A 806 2.08 -2.36 -28.41
N MET A 807 0.81 -1.97 -28.28
CA MET A 807 0.01 -2.27 -27.09
C MET A 807 -0.21 -3.78 -26.91
N GLU A 808 -0.50 -4.51 -27.98
CA GLU A 808 -0.70 -5.95 -27.94
C GLU A 808 0.59 -6.70 -27.60
N ASP A 809 1.69 -6.32 -28.25
CA ASP A 809 3.02 -6.89 -27.99
C ASP A 809 3.46 -6.64 -26.55
N THR A 810 3.21 -5.43 -26.04
CA THR A 810 3.57 -5.04 -24.68
C THR A 810 2.78 -5.85 -23.62
N ARG A 811 1.47 -6.05 -23.83
CA ARG A 811 0.65 -6.92 -22.97
C ARG A 811 1.17 -8.36 -22.99
N SER A 812 1.46 -8.89 -24.18
CA SER A 812 1.95 -10.25 -24.35
C SER A 812 3.31 -10.45 -23.68
N ARG A 813 4.25 -9.52 -23.89
CA ARG A 813 5.56 -9.55 -23.23
C ARG A 813 5.46 -9.40 -21.71
N ALA A 814 4.60 -8.48 -21.24
CA ALA A 814 4.37 -8.30 -19.81
C ALA A 814 3.82 -9.56 -19.15
N ALA A 815 2.89 -10.27 -19.81
CA ALA A 815 2.36 -11.54 -19.31
C ALA A 815 3.42 -12.66 -19.23
N GLN A 816 4.44 -12.62 -20.11
CA GLN A 816 5.53 -13.61 -20.12
C GLN A 816 6.62 -13.29 -19.09
N LEU A 817 7.00 -11.99 -18.99
CA LEU A 817 8.13 -11.55 -18.18
C LEU A 817 7.74 -11.15 -16.75
N GLY A 818 6.47 -10.81 -16.51
CA GLY A 818 6.00 -10.26 -15.23
C GLY A 818 6.34 -8.78 -15.01
N TYR A 819 6.99 -8.12 -15.99
CA TYR A 819 7.34 -6.70 -15.93
C TYR A 819 7.36 -6.06 -17.32
N VAL A 820 7.45 -4.72 -17.35
CA VAL A 820 7.74 -3.90 -18.53
C VAL A 820 8.95 -3.02 -18.28
N GLU A 821 9.60 -2.52 -19.35
CA GLU A 821 10.81 -1.70 -19.26
C GLU A 821 10.66 -0.38 -20.00
N THR A 822 11.33 0.68 -19.49
CA THR A 822 11.58 1.92 -20.22
C THR A 822 12.65 1.71 -21.30
N ILE A 823 12.86 2.69 -22.19
CA ILE A 823 13.96 2.63 -23.19
C ILE A 823 15.35 2.57 -22.53
N PHE A 824 15.48 3.04 -21.30
CA PHE A 824 16.72 3.00 -20.51
C PHE A 824 16.86 1.72 -19.66
N GLY A 825 15.83 0.87 -19.61
CA GLY A 825 15.86 -0.40 -18.89
C GLY A 825 15.29 -0.39 -17.47
N ARG A 826 14.70 0.73 -17.00
CA ARG A 826 13.95 0.76 -15.74
C ARG A 826 12.77 -0.19 -15.83
N ARG A 827 12.55 -1.01 -14.78
CA ARG A 827 11.49 -2.01 -14.72
C ARG A 827 10.33 -1.58 -13.84
N LEU A 828 9.10 -1.84 -14.33
CA LEU A 828 7.89 -1.89 -13.53
C LEU A 828 7.39 -3.33 -13.50
N HIS A 829 7.45 -3.96 -12.35
CA HIS A 829 6.90 -5.28 -12.12
C HIS A 829 5.37 -5.24 -12.08
N LEU A 830 4.71 -6.25 -12.68
CA LEU A 830 3.26 -6.32 -12.87
C LEU A 830 2.71 -7.68 -12.41
N PRO A 831 2.65 -7.91 -11.11
CA PRO A 831 2.27 -9.23 -10.57
C PRO A 831 0.84 -9.66 -10.93
N GLU A 832 -0.06 -8.69 -11.10
CA GLU A 832 -1.46 -8.95 -11.44
C GLU A 832 -1.70 -9.15 -12.94
N ILE A 833 -0.65 -9.15 -13.79
CA ILE A 833 -0.76 -9.24 -15.25
C ILE A 833 -1.36 -10.59 -15.70
N THR A 834 -1.14 -11.67 -14.93
CA THR A 834 -1.68 -13.00 -15.16
C THR A 834 -2.84 -13.36 -14.23
N SER A 835 -3.36 -12.39 -13.46
CA SER A 835 -4.42 -12.60 -12.48
C SER A 835 -5.68 -13.18 -13.14
N ARG A 836 -6.30 -14.17 -12.50
CA ARG A 836 -7.60 -14.72 -12.92
C ARG A 836 -8.74 -13.72 -12.73
N ASN A 837 -8.56 -12.76 -11.83
CA ASN A 837 -9.49 -11.64 -11.66
C ASN A 837 -9.39 -10.68 -12.85
N ALA A 838 -10.40 -10.68 -13.70
CA ALA A 838 -10.43 -9.86 -14.93
C ALA A 838 -10.27 -8.35 -14.66
N MET A 839 -10.73 -7.83 -13.52
CA MET A 839 -10.60 -6.41 -13.17
C MET A 839 -9.14 -6.07 -12.83
N ARG A 840 -8.47 -6.89 -12.02
CA ARG A 840 -7.05 -6.73 -11.65
C ARG A 840 -6.16 -6.89 -12.87
N ARG A 841 -6.38 -7.94 -13.66
CA ARG A 841 -5.64 -8.18 -14.91
C ARG A 841 -5.77 -7.00 -15.88
N LYS A 842 -6.97 -6.47 -16.13
CA LYS A 842 -7.16 -5.29 -17.00
C LYS A 842 -6.50 -4.02 -16.44
N ALA A 843 -6.43 -3.87 -15.13
CA ALA A 843 -5.68 -2.78 -14.50
C ALA A 843 -4.17 -2.92 -14.75
N ALA A 844 -3.63 -4.14 -14.58
CA ALA A 844 -2.23 -4.45 -14.86
C ALA A 844 -1.89 -4.33 -16.36
N GLU A 845 -2.79 -4.75 -17.27
CA GLU A 845 -2.64 -4.55 -18.72
C GLU A 845 -2.56 -3.06 -19.11
N ARG A 846 -3.35 -2.19 -18.46
CA ARG A 846 -3.24 -0.73 -18.66
C ARG A 846 -1.94 -0.19 -18.10
N ALA A 847 -1.53 -0.64 -16.92
CA ALA A 847 -0.25 -0.26 -16.33
C ALA A 847 0.92 -0.70 -17.23
N ALA A 848 0.84 -1.89 -17.83
CA ALA A 848 1.83 -2.39 -18.78
C ALA A 848 2.04 -1.46 -20.00
N ILE A 849 0.96 -0.88 -20.53
CA ILE A 849 1.02 0.03 -21.68
C ILE A 849 1.60 1.39 -21.25
N ASN A 850 1.20 1.89 -20.08
CA ASN A 850 1.52 3.24 -19.63
C ASN A 850 2.93 3.36 -19.05
N ALA A 851 3.40 2.34 -18.34
CA ALA A 851 4.64 2.42 -17.59
C ALA A 851 5.89 2.62 -18.44
N PRO A 852 6.07 1.98 -19.62
CA PRO A 852 7.21 2.25 -20.47
C PRO A 852 7.27 3.72 -20.93
N MET A 853 6.13 4.30 -21.24
CA MET A 853 5.98 5.67 -21.69
C MET A 853 6.24 6.68 -20.57
N GLN A 854 5.51 6.56 -19.48
CA GLN A 854 5.64 7.45 -18.30
C GLN A 854 7.02 7.33 -17.65
N GLY A 855 7.54 6.10 -17.56
CA GLY A 855 8.86 5.85 -16.99
C GLY A 855 9.98 6.40 -17.90
N THR A 856 9.85 6.27 -19.20
CA THR A 856 10.79 6.88 -20.15
C THR A 856 10.78 8.41 -20.06
N ALA A 857 9.60 9.04 -19.92
CA ALA A 857 9.51 10.48 -19.70
C ALA A 857 10.19 10.89 -18.38
N ALA A 858 9.98 10.11 -17.33
CA ALA A 858 10.65 10.32 -16.03
C ALA A 858 12.17 10.18 -16.12
N ASP A 859 12.68 9.20 -16.86
CA ASP A 859 14.12 9.02 -17.07
C ASP A 859 14.71 10.16 -17.90
N ILE A 860 14.00 10.63 -18.93
CA ILE A 860 14.43 11.77 -19.76
C ILE A 860 14.55 13.05 -18.94
N ILE A 861 13.52 13.40 -18.13
CA ILE A 861 13.58 14.62 -17.32
C ILE A 861 14.69 14.54 -16.26
N LYS A 862 14.94 13.37 -15.67
CA LYS A 862 16.06 13.15 -14.74
C LYS A 862 17.40 13.35 -15.44
N LYS A 863 17.59 12.81 -16.65
CA LYS A 863 18.80 13.03 -17.46
C LYS A 863 18.96 14.50 -17.85
N ALA A 864 17.86 15.18 -18.19
CA ALA A 864 17.88 16.62 -18.43
C ALA A 864 18.34 17.41 -17.20
N MET A 865 17.84 17.05 -16.02
CA MET A 865 18.29 17.67 -14.76
C MET A 865 19.80 17.50 -14.54
N LEU A 866 20.34 16.31 -14.82
CA LEU A 866 21.78 16.05 -14.70
C LEU A 866 22.61 16.94 -15.66
N LEU A 867 22.21 17.03 -16.92
CA LEU A 867 22.90 17.86 -17.93
C LEU A 867 22.82 19.35 -17.60
N VAL A 868 21.66 19.79 -17.16
CA VAL A 868 21.43 21.19 -16.79
C VAL A 868 22.21 21.56 -15.53
N ASP A 869 22.19 20.72 -14.51
CA ASP A 869 22.92 20.96 -13.25
C ASP A 869 24.44 20.95 -13.48
N GLU A 870 24.98 20.00 -14.26
CA GLU A 870 26.39 19.99 -14.64
C GLU A 870 26.80 21.29 -15.34
N TRP A 871 25.96 21.78 -16.25
CA TRP A 871 26.23 23.05 -16.91
C TRP A 871 26.14 24.24 -15.95
N ILE A 872 25.15 24.27 -15.04
CA ILE A 872 25.00 25.33 -14.03
C ILE A 872 26.24 25.40 -13.15
N GLU A 873 26.73 24.27 -12.66
CA GLU A 873 27.92 24.21 -11.80
C GLU A 873 29.21 24.66 -12.53
N ARG A 874 29.32 24.36 -13.82
CA ARG A 874 30.53 24.71 -14.60
C ARG A 874 30.52 26.11 -15.19
N GLU A 875 29.39 26.58 -15.69
CA GLU A 875 29.27 27.76 -16.55
C GLU A 875 28.17 28.74 -16.12
N GLY A 876 27.37 28.38 -15.14
CA GLY A 876 26.21 29.20 -14.70
C GLY A 876 26.60 30.53 -14.05
N ASP A 877 27.80 30.65 -13.48
CA ASP A 877 28.37 31.86 -12.86
C ASP A 877 27.41 32.57 -11.87
N GLY A 878 26.57 31.78 -11.18
CA GLY A 878 25.55 32.31 -10.28
C GLY A 878 24.49 33.18 -10.99
N ARG A 879 24.30 33.03 -12.31
CA ARG A 879 23.27 33.74 -13.12
C ARG A 879 21.95 32.97 -13.24
N VAL A 880 21.97 31.66 -12.90
CA VAL A 880 20.83 30.76 -13.00
C VAL A 880 20.81 29.82 -11.81
N LYS A 881 19.62 29.46 -11.35
CA LYS A 881 19.39 28.45 -10.30
C LYS A 881 18.23 27.57 -10.73
N LEU A 882 18.42 26.25 -10.65
CA LEU A 882 17.32 25.29 -10.80
C LEU A 882 16.56 25.22 -9.48
N LEU A 883 15.26 25.50 -9.49
CA LEU A 883 14.42 25.62 -8.29
C LEU A 883 13.62 24.37 -7.99
N MET A 884 13.00 23.77 -9.02
CA MET A 884 12.12 22.63 -8.86
C MET A 884 11.87 21.94 -10.21
N GLN A 885 11.45 20.69 -10.11
CA GLN A 885 10.94 19.89 -11.23
C GLN A 885 9.44 19.63 -10.99
N VAL A 886 8.60 19.89 -11.97
CA VAL A 886 7.15 19.72 -11.92
C VAL A 886 6.66 19.01 -13.18
N HIS A 887 6.19 17.76 -13.07
CA HIS A 887 5.81 16.92 -14.20
C HIS A 887 6.93 16.77 -15.26
N ASP A 888 6.77 17.38 -16.41
CA ASP A 888 7.73 17.37 -17.52
C ASP A 888 8.48 18.72 -17.67
N GLU A 889 8.42 19.58 -16.64
CA GLU A 889 8.89 20.96 -16.59
C GLU A 889 10.05 21.12 -15.59
N LEU A 890 11.03 21.93 -15.94
CA LEU A 890 12.06 22.45 -15.04
C LEU A 890 11.86 23.96 -14.83
N VAL A 891 11.86 24.39 -13.56
CA VAL A 891 11.63 25.80 -13.17
C VAL A 891 12.91 26.40 -12.61
N PHE A 892 13.23 27.60 -13.05
CA PHE A 892 14.47 28.30 -12.74
C PHE A 892 14.24 29.73 -12.24
N GLU A 893 15.20 30.23 -11.47
CA GLU A 893 15.48 31.67 -11.33
C GLU A 893 16.64 32.05 -12.26
N VAL A 894 16.47 33.06 -13.08
CA VAL A 894 17.48 33.51 -14.04
C VAL A 894 17.65 35.02 -13.94
N LYS A 895 18.90 35.52 -13.93
CA LYS A 895 19.17 36.95 -14.02
C LYS A 895 18.63 37.52 -15.33
N GLU A 896 17.86 38.61 -15.23
CA GLU A 896 17.21 39.23 -16.38
C GLU A 896 18.18 39.57 -17.51
N SER A 897 19.40 40.00 -17.18
CA SER A 897 20.45 40.32 -18.16
C SER A 897 20.97 39.14 -18.96
N SER A 898 20.75 37.90 -18.53
CA SER A 898 21.25 36.67 -19.15
C SER A 898 20.13 35.75 -19.65
N LEU A 899 18.90 36.23 -19.61
CA LEU A 899 17.70 35.41 -19.79
C LEU A 899 17.70 34.67 -21.12
N SER A 900 17.89 35.39 -22.26
CA SER A 900 17.81 34.81 -23.62
C SER A 900 18.95 33.80 -23.90
N GLU A 901 20.15 34.05 -23.37
CA GLU A 901 21.29 33.12 -23.48
C GLU A 901 21.00 31.82 -22.74
N ILE A 902 20.52 31.94 -21.47
CA ILE A 902 20.27 30.80 -20.59
C ILE A 902 19.09 29.98 -21.08
N GLU A 903 18.02 30.66 -21.53
CA GLU A 903 16.83 30.02 -22.11
C GLU A 903 17.24 29.10 -23.30
N SER A 904 17.96 29.63 -24.26
CA SER A 904 18.43 28.84 -25.41
C SER A 904 19.33 27.67 -25.02
N LYS A 905 20.18 27.87 -24.01
CA LYS A 905 21.10 26.82 -23.54
C LYS A 905 20.34 25.70 -22.80
N VAL A 906 19.42 26.06 -21.93
CA VAL A 906 18.61 25.05 -21.18
C VAL A 906 17.74 24.25 -22.14
N GLN A 907 17.09 24.89 -23.12
CA GLN A 907 16.33 24.20 -24.16
C GLN A 907 17.21 23.17 -24.89
N GLN A 908 18.40 23.59 -25.38
CA GLN A 908 19.33 22.69 -26.04
C GLN A 908 19.74 21.50 -25.18
N LEU A 909 20.01 21.70 -23.88
CA LEU A 909 20.39 20.64 -22.96
C LEU A 909 19.23 19.65 -22.74
N MET A 910 18.01 20.16 -22.54
CA MET A 910 16.84 19.32 -22.39
C MET A 910 16.56 18.50 -23.66
N GLU A 911 16.61 19.12 -24.82
CA GLU A 911 16.42 18.45 -26.13
C GLU A 911 17.48 17.37 -26.42
N SER A 912 18.67 17.50 -25.83
CA SER A 912 19.77 16.51 -25.98
C SER A 912 19.74 15.38 -24.95
N ALA A 913 18.80 15.39 -24.00
CA ALA A 913 18.78 14.45 -22.88
C ALA A 913 18.54 12.98 -23.27
N ALA A 914 17.93 12.75 -24.43
CA ALA A 914 17.73 11.42 -24.99
C ALA A 914 17.65 11.45 -26.52
N GLU A 915 18.02 10.34 -27.16
CA GLU A 915 17.91 10.12 -28.57
C GLU A 915 16.67 9.26 -28.89
N LEU A 916 15.67 9.89 -29.49
CA LEU A 916 14.44 9.23 -29.93
C LEU A 916 14.36 9.19 -31.46
N ALA A 917 13.47 8.38 -32.02
CA ALA A 917 13.18 8.36 -33.46
C ALA A 917 12.54 9.67 -33.97
N VAL A 918 12.12 10.54 -33.09
CA VAL A 918 11.62 11.90 -33.35
C VAL A 918 12.34 12.89 -32.42
N PRO A 919 12.52 14.16 -32.85
CA PRO A 919 13.22 15.13 -32.01
C PRO A 919 12.46 15.37 -30.70
N LEU A 920 13.20 15.50 -29.57
CA LEU A 920 12.66 16.12 -28.36
C LEU A 920 12.57 17.64 -28.62
N VAL A 921 11.51 18.26 -28.12
CA VAL A 921 11.29 19.71 -28.20
C VAL A 921 10.96 20.23 -26.81
N ALA A 922 11.72 21.24 -26.39
CA ALA A 922 11.49 21.93 -25.14
C ALA A 922 11.01 23.37 -25.40
N GLU A 923 9.89 23.76 -24.83
CA GLU A 923 9.32 25.10 -24.91
C GLU A 923 9.64 25.88 -23.65
N ALA A 924 10.15 27.08 -23.79
CA ALA A 924 10.53 27.94 -22.67
C ALA A 924 9.64 29.17 -22.60
N GLY A 925 9.29 29.56 -21.38
CA GLY A 925 8.64 30.83 -21.07
C GLY A 925 9.27 31.47 -19.84
N HIS A 926 9.07 32.77 -19.68
CA HIS A 926 9.59 33.49 -18.52
C HIS A 926 8.69 34.66 -18.10
N GLY A 927 8.76 35.03 -16.84
CA GLY A 927 7.94 36.11 -16.30
C GLY A 927 8.37 36.52 -14.89
N ASP A 928 7.62 37.43 -14.30
CA ASP A 928 7.84 37.88 -12.91
C ASP A 928 7.45 36.82 -11.89
N ASN A 929 6.65 35.86 -12.31
CA ASN A 929 6.16 34.75 -11.49
C ASN A 929 5.95 33.49 -12.34
N TRP A 930 5.68 32.38 -11.68
CA TRP A 930 5.55 31.08 -12.34
C TRP A 930 4.34 30.96 -13.29
N ASP A 931 3.19 31.63 -12.99
CA ASP A 931 2.04 31.65 -13.90
C ASP A 931 2.35 32.37 -15.24
N GLN A 932 3.16 33.43 -15.20
CA GLN A 932 3.59 34.17 -16.41
C GLN A 932 4.67 33.43 -17.21
N ALA A 933 5.41 32.54 -16.56
CA ALA A 933 6.46 31.74 -17.21
C ALA A 933 5.89 30.50 -17.95
N HIS A 934 4.57 30.29 -17.93
CA HIS A 934 3.91 29.11 -18.49
C HIS A 934 3.11 29.35 -19.77
#